data_2c90793366e25bae6e22e0098779c3d0
#
_entry.id   2c90793366e25bae6e22e0098779c3d0
#
_cell.length_a   1.000
_cell.length_b   1.000
_cell.length_c   1.000
_cell.angle_alpha   90.00
_cell.angle_beta   90.00
_cell.angle_gamma   90.00
#
_symmetry.space_group_name_H-M   'P 1'
#
loop_
_entity.id
_entity.type
_entity.pdbx_description
1 polymer ?
#
loop_
_entity_poly.entity_id
_entity_poly.type
_entity_poly.pdbx_seq_one_letter_code
_entity_poly.pdbx_strand_id
1 'polypeptide(L)'
;MKLSKFIILLAFIGLAISCKNDSKEVNNSEKTNETVSEDKFNYVVEQFADLKILRYQIPGWENLSLKEQKLVYYLTQAGLSGRDIMWDQNYRHNLTIRKALENVYTTYEGDKSTVSWNAFKTYLKRVWFSNGIHHHYSNDKIKPEFDRDYLSTLLAATKTELPKAAYEVIFNDEDKKKVNQAKGVDNVAASAVNFYGPKVTNDDVINFYAKKKSPNPSKPLSFGLNSQLVKENGVLKERVYKSGGLYGEAIDEIIKWLEKAQTVAENKAQGDAIGLLIQYYKTGDLQTWDDYNVAWTAATEGNIDYINSFIEVYNDPLGYRGSYETIVQIKDFDMSEKMAVLSENAQWFEDNAPLMEAHKKDSVVGVTYKVVTVAGEAGDASPSTPIGVNLPNANWIRAAVGSKSVSLGNIINAYNNAGSTGRLKEFVHDEEEYVLEEQYGQVADKLHTALHEVIGHASGQLNPGIGETKETLKNYASTMEEGRADLVGLYYLMDPKLQELGLVDDWEKVGKAAYDGYIRNGLMTQLIRLNVGDDVEEAHMRNRQWVSAWAFEKGEKEGVIEKVTRDGKTYFDIKDYAKLRSIFGELLKETQRIKSEGDYTAAEALVEGYGVKVDQEIHKEVLQRNEQFQSAPYSGFVNPVLVPETNDAGEITAIKVTQPDNFVSQMIDYSKQYNFLPEVN
;
A
#
# COMPACT_ATOMS: atom_id res chain seq x y z
N MET A 1 -37.09 -46.16 -30.52
CA MET A 1 -38.10 -46.00 -31.60
C MET A 1 -38.08 -44.54 -32.03
N LYS A 2 -37.48 -44.34 -33.17
CA LYS A 2 -37.84 -43.46 -34.36
C LYS A 2 -38.10 -41.96 -34.06
N LEU A 3 -37.19 -41.08 -34.47
CA LEU A 3 -37.13 -40.35 -35.80
C LEU A 3 -38.19 -39.25 -35.90
N SER A 4 -38.03 -38.02 -36.33
CA SER A 4 -37.21 -37.49 -37.43
C SER A 4 -37.33 -35.95 -37.47
N LYS A 5 -36.25 -35.26 -37.77
CA LYS A 5 -36.00 -34.13 -38.68
C LYS A 5 -37.21 -33.41 -39.33
N PHE A 6 -37.15 -32.05 -39.45
CA PHE A 6 -37.11 -31.37 -40.75
C PHE A 6 -36.66 -29.90 -40.65
N ILE A 7 -35.75 -29.55 -41.53
CA ILE A 7 -35.23 -28.23 -41.88
C ILE A 7 -36.15 -27.67 -43.00
N ILE A 8 -36.44 -26.37 -43.06
CA ILE A 8 -36.60 -25.62 -44.29
C ILE A 8 -36.20 -24.15 -44.11
N LEU A 9 -35.27 -23.74 -44.96
CA LEU A 9 -34.78 -22.43 -45.31
C LEU A 9 -35.64 -21.89 -46.45
N LEU A 10 -35.99 -20.57 -46.47
CA LEU A 10 -36.20 -19.84 -47.76
C LEU A 10 -36.16 -18.32 -47.52
N ALA A 11 -35.33 -17.66 -48.32
CA ALA A 11 -35.23 -16.23 -48.54
C ALA A 11 -36.15 -15.81 -49.71
N PHE A 12 -36.51 -14.52 -49.83
CA PHE A 12 -36.58 -13.70 -51.05
C PHE A 12 -37.10 -12.30 -50.73
N ILE A 13 -36.33 -11.26 -50.88
CA ILE A 13 -36.16 -10.22 -51.90
C ILE A 13 -37.49 -9.50 -52.35
N GLY A 14 -37.48 -8.19 -52.10
CA GLY A 14 -37.70 -7.31 -53.25
C GLY A 14 -38.65 -6.14 -53.11
N LEU A 15 -38.07 -4.97 -53.29
CA LEU A 15 -38.48 -3.82 -54.09
C LEU A 15 -39.33 -2.69 -53.48
N ALA A 16 -38.72 -1.54 -53.62
CA ALA A 16 -39.22 -0.19 -53.39
C ALA A 16 -40.31 0.26 -54.36
N ILE A 17 -41.13 1.19 -53.90
CA ILE A 17 -41.66 2.31 -54.76
C ILE A 17 -41.94 3.51 -53.83
N SER A 18 -41.42 4.67 -54.28
CA SER A 18 -41.57 6.01 -53.80
C SER A 18 -42.98 6.59 -54.04
N CYS A 19 -43.45 7.45 -53.10
CA CYS A 19 -44.14 8.69 -53.47
C CYS A 19 -44.13 9.70 -52.32
N LYS A 20 -43.75 10.91 -52.70
CA LYS A 20 -43.74 12.14 -51.86
C LYS A 20 -45.14 12.55 -51.43
N ASN A 21 -45.33 13.14 -50.29
CA ASN A 21 -45.88 14.48 -50.17
C ASN A 21 -45.60 15.12 -48.80
N ASP A 22 -45.36 16.43 -48.86
CA ASP A 22 -45.02 17.37 -47.81
C ASP A 22 -46.10 17.55 -46.72
N SER A 23 -45.71 17.73 -45.46
CA SER A 23 -45.99 18.97 -44.71
C SER A 23 -45.63 18.88 -43.22
N LYS A 24 -44.83 19.87 -42.86
CA LYS A 24 -44.71 20.58 -41.55
C LYS A 24 -44.10 19.88 -40.35
N GLU A 25 -42.96 20.48 -39.99
CA GLU A 25 -42.20 20.46 -38.75
C GLU A 25 -43.03 20.51 -37.47
N VAL A 26 -42.70 19.61 -36.56
CA VAL A 26 -42.61 19.91 -35.10
C VAL A 26 -41.32 19.26 -34.61
N ASN A 27 -40.36 20.11 -34.25
CA ASN A 27 -39.14 19.72 -33.57
C ASN A 27 -39.46 19.11 -32.20
N ASN A 28 -39.12 17.84 -32.00
CA ASN A 28 -38.85 17.28 -30.71
C ASN A 28 -37.55 16.49 -30.81
N SER A 29 -36.44 17.12 -30.47
CA SER A 29 -35.16 16.47 -30.34
C SER A 29 -35.14 15.68 -29.05
N GLU A 30 -35.59 14.46 -29.06
CA GLU A 30 -35.15 13.47 -28.08
C GLU A 30 -33.69 13.17 -28.36
N LYS A 31 -32.81 13.72 -27.52
CA LYS A 31 -31.46 13.25 -27.37
C LYS A 31 -31.53 11.84 -26.82
N THR A 32 -31.38 10.85 -27.66
CA THR A 32 -30.94 9.52 -27.22
C THR A 32 -29.54 9.70 -26.64
N ASN A 33 -29.44 9.70 -25.30
CA ASN A 33 -28.19 9.46 -24.63
C ASN A 33 -27.78 8.02 -24.98
N GLU A 34 -26.94 7.85 -26.00
CA GLU A 34 -26.08 6.69 -26.06
C GLU A 34 -25.15 6.78 -24.86
N THR A 35 -25.47 6.06 -23.79
CA THR A 35 -24.52 5.73 -22.75
C THR A 35 -23.43 4.90 -23.41
N VAL A 36 -22.33 5.56 -23.79
CA VAL A 36 -21.05 4.89 -24.02
C VAL A 36 -20.76 4.20 -22.71
N SER A 37 -20.84 2.88 -22.68
CA SER A 37 -20.28 2.11 -21.57
C SER A 37 -18.79 2.39 -21.57
N GLU A 38 -18.32 3.25 -20.67
CA GLU A 38 -16.90 3.33 -20.38
C GLU A 38 -16.47 1.93 -19.97
N ASP A 39 -15.55 1.34 -20.72
CA ASP A 39 -14.95 0.06 -20.36
C ASP A 39 -14.30 0.22 -18.99
N LYS A 40 -14.97 -0.31 -17.97
CA LYS A 40 -14.54 -0.21 -16.57
C LYS A 40 -13.14 -0.81 -16.48
N PHE A 41 -12.15 -0.07 -16.01
CA PHE A 41 -10.76 -0.54 -15.86
C PHE A 41 -10.72 -1.82 -15.00
N ASN A 42 -10.13 -2.89 -15.53
CA ASN A 42 -10.02 -4.15 -14.82
C ASN A 42 -8.82 -4.13 -13.88
N TYR A 43 -9.07 -3.97 -12.59
CA TYR A 43 -8.03 -3.94 -11.55
C TYR A 43 -7.43 -5.32 -11.25
N VAL A 44 -8.15 -6.42 -11.48
CA VAL A 44 -7.66 -7.77 -11.18
C VAL A 44 -7.03 -8.38 -12.43
N VAL A 45 -5.74 -8.75 -12.33
CA VAL A 45 -5.01 -9.41 -13.42
C VAL A 45 -5.21 -10.92 -13.35
N GLU A 46 -4.92 -11.52 -12.21
CA GLU A 46 -5.06 -12.96 -11.97
C GLU A 46 -5.04 -13.28 -10.48
N GLN A 47 -5.46 -14.51 -10.16
CA GLN A 47 -5.34 -15.06 -8.81
C GLN A 47 -4.75 -16.47 -8.89
N PHE A 48 -3.82 -16.80 -7.99
CA PHE A 48 -3.21 -18.12 -7.87
C PHE A 48 -2.72 -18.37 -6.45
N ALA A 49 -2.83 -19.59 -5.97
CA ALA A 49 -2.51 -19.94 -4.59
C ALA A 49 -3.20 -18.97 -3.60
N ASP A 50 -2.44 -18.38 -2.70
CA ASP A 50 -2.87 -17.41 -1.70
C ASP A 50 -2.71 -15.93 -2.17
N LEU A 51 -2.49 -15.69 -3.46
CA LEU A 51 -2.11 -14.39 -4.03
C LEU A 51 -3.08 -13.92 -5.10
N LYS A 52 -3.39 -12.61 -5.08
CA LYS A 52 -4.13 -11.87 -6.11
C LYS A 52 -3.21 -10.80 -6.70
N ILE A 53 -3.08 -10.80 -8.01
CA ILE A 53 -2.30 -9.79 -8.74
C ILE A 53 -3.26 -8.72 -9.27
N LEU A 54 -2.94 -7.50 -8.93
CA LEU A 54 -3.69 -6.31 -9.28
C LEU A 54 -2.89 -5.43 -10.24
N ARG A 55 -3.57 -4.45 -10.82
CA ARG A 55 -2.96 -3.33 -11.56
C ARG A 55 -3.55 -2.02 -11.10
N TYR A 56 -2.86 -0.94 -11.34
CA TYR A 56 -3.33 0.41 -11.00
C TYR A 56 -3.15 1.37 -12.17
N GLN A 57 -3.94 2.44 -12.17
CA GLN A 57 -3.81 3.54 -13.11
C GLN A 57 -2.91 4.63 -12.54
N ILE A 58 -2.40 5.49 -13.41
CA ILE A 58 -1.66 6.70 -13.04
C ILE A 58 -2.52 7.92 -13.41
N PRO A 59 -3.56 8.25 -12.62
CA PRO A 59 -4.39 9.42 -12.88
C PRO A 59 -3.54 10.70 -12.82
N GLY A 60 -3.85 11.66 -13.71
CA GLY A 60 -3.13 12.93 -13.80
C GLY A 60 -1.83 12.87 -14.62
N TRP A 61 -1.50 11.74 -15.24
CA TRP A 61 -0.34 11.62 -16.13
C TRP A 61 -0.36 12.63 -17.27
N GLU A 62 -1.51 12.87 -17.84
CA GLU A 62 -1.76 13.80 -18.94
C GLU A 62 -1.58 15.28 -18.54
N ASN A 63 -1.63 15.58 -17.25
CA ASN A 63 -1.41 16.92 -16.71
C ASN A 63 0.08 17.28 -16.57
N LEU A 64 0.96 16.26 -16.68
CA LEU A 64 2.40 16.45 -16.57
C LEU A 64 3.00 16.99 -17.87
N SER A 65 3.88 17.96 -17.75
CA SER A 65 4.74 18.38 -18.86
C SER A 65 5.68 17.24 -19.28
N LEU A 66 6.18 17.26 -20.52
CA LEU A 66 7.15 16.28 -20.99
C LEU A 66 8.42 16.23 -20.10
N LYS A 67 8.81 17.35 -19.50
CA LYS A 67 9.94 17.40 -18.55
C LYS A 67 9.65 16.57 -17.30
N GLU A 68 8.46 16.71 -16.73
CA GLU A 68 8.01 15.95 -15.56
C GLU A 68 7.82 14.47 -15.91
N GLN A 69 7.22 14.15 -17.05
CA GLN A 69 7.13 12.76 -17.54
C GLN A 69 8.51 12.10 -17.68
N LYS A 70 9.51 12.83 -18.20
CA LYS A 70 10.90 12.34 -18.25
C LYS A 70 11.49 12.13 -16.86
N LEU A 71 11.20 13.00 -15.91
CA LEU A 71 11.64 12.84 -14.53
C LEU A 71 11.08 11.56 -13.91
N VAL A 72 9.75 11.35 -14.01
CA VAL A 72 9.09 10.11 -13.53
C VAL A 72 9.71 8.89 -14.20
N TYR A 73 9.89 8.90 -15.52
CA TYR A 73 10.50 7.79 -16.25
C TYR A 73 11.91 7.48 -15.76
N TYR A 74 12.78 8.49 -15.63
CA TYR A 74 14.17 8.27 -15.20
C TYR A 74 14.25 7.79 -13.75
N LEU A 75 13.41 8.29 -12.86
CA LEU A 75 13.32 7.82 -11.47
C LEU A 75 12.82 6.37 -11.40
N THR A 76 11.83 6.00 -12.22
CA THR A 76 11.33 4.62 -12.32
C THR A 76 12.41 3.67 -12.85
N GLN A 77 13.17 4.08 -13.89
CA GLN A 77 14.30 3.29 -14.40
C GLN A 77 15.42 3.14 -13.36
N ALA A 78 15.70 4.20 -12.57
CA ALA A 78 16.63 4.12 -11.46
C ALA A 78 16.18 3.09 -10.42
N GLY A 79 14.90 3.12 -10.06
CA GLY A 79 14.30 2.17 -9.12
C GLY A 79 14.40 0.71 -9.58
N LEU A 80 13.97 0.44 -10.80
CA LEU A 80 13.99 -0.90 -11.38
C LEU A 80 15.41 -1.45 -11.55
N SER A 81 16.41 -0.58 -11.78
CA SER A 81 17.82 -1.00 -11.91
C SER A 81 18.36 -1.66 -10.64
N GLY A 82 17.83 -1.32 -9.47
CA GLY A 82 18.22 -1.92 -8.20
C GLY A 82 17.36 -3.10 -7.73
N ARG A 83 16.32 -3.51 -8.49
CA ARG A 83 15.35 -4.53 -8.01
C ARG A 83 16.00 -5.84 -7.56
N ASP A 84 17.07 -6.25 -8.20
CA ASP A 84 17.78 -7.50 -7.89
C ASP A 84 18.51 -7.46 -6.55
N ILE A 85 18.77 -6.27 -6.00
CA ILE A 85 19.36 -6.09 -4.67
C ILE A 85 18.44 -6.73 -3.61
N MET A 86 17.13 -6.48 -3.69
CA MET A 86 16.17 -7.04 -2.74
C MET A 86 16.15 -8.57 -2.76
N TRP A 87 16.33 -9.17 -3.93
CA TRP A 87 16.42 -10.63 -4.06
C TRP A 87 17.61 -11.21 -3.29
N ASP A 88 18.79 -10.60 -3.43
CA ASP A 88 19.99 -11.04 -2.73
C ASP A 88 19.89 -10.74 -1.21
N GLN A 89 19.34 -9.58 -0.84
CA GLN A 89 19.10 -9.23 0.58
C GLN A 89 18.17 -10.24 1.26
N ASN A 90 17.12 -10.71 0.59
CA ASN A 90 16.19 -11.68 1.15
C ASN A 90 16.82 -13.06 1.36
N TYR A 91 17.67 -13.53 0.46
CA TYR A 91 18.42 -14.78 0.63
C TYR A 91 19.52 -14.93 -0.42
N ARG A 92 20.70 -15.30 0.00
CA ARG A 92 21.90 -15.47 -0.87
C ARG A 92 21.73 -16.40 -2.06
N HIS A 93 20.72 -17.28 -2.05
CA HIS A 93 20.46 -18.24 -3.13
C HIS A 93 19.35 -17.76 -4.09
N ASN A 94 18.67 -16.67 -3.78
CA ASN A 94 17.48 -16.25 -4.52
C ASN A 94 17.76 -15.88 -5.98
N LEU A 95 18.84 -15.15 -6.27
CA LEU A 95 19.18 -14.77 -7.64
C LEU A 95 19.51 -16.00 -8.49
N THR A 96 20.32 -16.93 -7.98
CA THR A 96 20.65 -18.19 -8.64
C THR A 96 19.40 -19.03 -8.90
N ILE A 97 18.53 -19.19 -7.88
CA ILE A 97 17.29 -19.96 -8.01
C ILE A 97 16.37 -19.29 -9.02
N ARG A 98 16.14 -17.99 -8.93
CA ARG A 98 15.27 -17.24 -9.86
C ARG A 98 15.73 -17.42 -11.30
N LYS A 99 16.99 -17.15 -11.60
CA LYS A 99 17.54 -17.26 -12.96
C LYS A 99 17.41 -18.68 -13.52
N ALA A 100 17.65 -19.70 -12.71
CA ALA A 100 17.47 -21.08 -13.12
C ALA A 100 16.00 -21.41 -13.42
N LEU A 101 15.07 -21.04 -12.53
CA LEU A 101 13.63 -21.28 -12.74
C LEU A 101 13.08 -20.50 -13.96
N GLU A 102 13.51 -19.27 -14.17
CA GLU A 102 13.16 -18.46 -15.34
C GLU A 102 13.68 -19.07 -16.64
N ASN A 103 14.93 -19.58 -16.64
CA ASN A 103 15.47 -20.28 -17.81
C ASN A 103 14.67 -21.55 -18.11
N VAL A 104 14.33 -22.34 -17.09
CA VAL A 104 13.44 -23.51 -17.26
C VAL A 104 12.10 -23.07 -17.85
N TYR A 105 11.46 -22.06 -17.28
CA TYR A 105 10.14 -21.60 -17.74
C TYR A 105 10.13 -21.16 -19.20
N THR A 106 11.19 -20.45 -19.63
CA THR A 106 11.27 -19.89 -20.98
C THR A 106 11.72 -20.89 -22.03
N THR A 107 12.55 -21.88 -21.67
CA THR A 107 13.21 -22.79 -22.64
C THR A 107 12.64 -24.21 -22.64
N TYR A 108 11.80 -24.59 -21.65
CA TYR A 108 11.20 -25.93 -21.64
C TYR A 108 10.17 -26.08 -22.77
N GLU A 109 10.39 -27.10 -23.61
CA GLU A 109 9.54 -27.42 -24.77
C GLU A 109 8.60 -28.63 -24.56
N GLY A 110 8.63 -29.25 -23.37
CA GLY A 110 7.78 -30.40 -23.06
C GLY A 110 6.34 -30.00 -22.77
N ASP A 111 5.53 -30.96 -22.30
CA ASP A 111 4.11 -30.76 -22.05
C ASP A 111 3.87 -29.82 -20.85
N LYS A 112 3.37 -28.60 -21.17
CA LYS A 112 3.02 -27.54 -20.23
C LYS A 112 1.59 -27.64 -19.68
N SER A 113 0.82 -28.67 -20.05
CA SER A 113 -0.54 -28.89 -19.54
C SER A 113 -0.60 -29.77 -18.29
N THR A 114 0.51 -30.39 -17.89
CA THR A 114 0.60 -31.32 -16.76
C THR A 114 0.36 -30.64 -15.41
N VAL A 115 -0.12 -31.40 -14.43
CA VAL A 115 -0.29 -30.94 -13.04
C VAL A 115 1.06 -30.49 -12.45
N SER A 116 2.14 -31.24 -12.70
CA SER A 116 3.48 -30.92 -12.21
C SER A 116 4.03 -29.62 -12.83
N TRP A 117 3.76 -29.36 -14.13
CA TRP A 117 4.13 -28.08 -14.73
C TRP A 117 3.35 -26.90 -14.13
N ASN A 118 2.06 -27.07 -13.89
CA ASN A 118 1.26 -26.05 -13.25
C ASN A 118 1.73 -25.77 -11.82
N ALA A 119 2.11 -26.79 -11.06
CA ALA A 119 2.72 -26.66 -9.74
C ALA A 119 4.06 -25.89 -9.81
N PHE A 120 4.94 -26.23 -10.78
CA PHE A 120 6.19 -25.50 -11.04
C PHE A 120 5.93 -24.01 -11.37
N LYS A 121 5.01 -23.74 -12.28
CA LYS A 121 4.61 -22.37 -12.65
C LYS A 121 4.08 -21.58 -11.47
N THR A 122 3.23 -22.20 -10.64
CA THR A 122 2.69 -21.58 -9.42
C THR A 122 3.80 -21.27 -8.42
N TYR A 123 4.74 -22.18 -8.22
CA TYR A 123 5.90 -21.96 -7.36
C TYR A 123 6.75 -20.79 -7.85
N LEU A 124 7.09 -20.74 -9.14
CA LEU A 124 7.84 -19.63 -9.73
C LEU A 124 7.12 -18.29 -9.54
N LYS A 125 5.80 -18.24 -9.75
CA LYS A 125 4.99 -17.03 -9.52
C LYS A 125 5.02 -16.58 -8.05
N ARG A 126 4.94 -17.51 -7.09
CA ARG A 126 5.07 -17.20 -5.66
C ARG A 126 6.47 -16.68 -5.31
N VAL A 127 7.51 -17.26 -5.92
CA VAL A 127 8.90 -16.81 -5.76
C VAL A 127 9.09 -15.39 -6.32
N TRP A 128 8.54 -15.08 -7.49
CA TRP A 128 8.55 -13.71 -8.04
C TRP A 128 7.83 -12.73 -7.12
N PHE A 129 6.65 -13.09 -6.64
CA PHE A 129 5.86 -12.22 -5.77
C PHE A 129 6.57 -11.89 -4.45
N SER A 130 7.28 -12.83 -3.91
CA SER A 130 7.95 -12.69 -2.61
C SER A 130 9.41 -12.16 -2.70
N ASN A 131 9.89 -11.80 -3.89
CA ASN A 131 11.29 -11.48 -4.13
C ASN A 131 12.24 -12.55 -3.55
N GLY A 132 11.87 -13.84 -3.68
CA GLY A 132 12.63 -14.96 -3.17
C GLY A 132 11.79 -16.17 -2.77
N ILE A 133 12.46 -17.20 -2.23
CA ILE A 133 11.83 -18.47 -1.86
C ILE A 133 11.11 -18.46 -0.50
N HIS A 134 11.05 -17.30 0.17
CA HIS A 134 10.33 -17.14 1.43
C HIS A 134 9.11 -16.26 1.23
N HIS A 135 8.00 -16.59 1.85
CA HIS A 135 6.76 -15.85 1.77
C HIS A 135 6.95 -14.41 2.28
N HIS A 136 6.47 -13.44 1.51
CA HIS A 136 6.68 -12.01 1.77
C HIS A 136 6.19 -11.55 3.16
N TYR A 137 5.11 -12.14 3.66
CA TYR A 137 4.46 -11.76 4.93
C TYR A 137 4.84 -12.68 6.10
N SER A 138 4.64 -14.00 5.98
CA SER A 138 4.89 -14.95 7.09
C SER A 138 6.37 -15.25 7.34
N ASN A 139 7.25 -14.89 6.41
CA ASN A 139 8.68 -15.23 6.41
C ASN A 139 8.98 -16.73 6.30
N ASP A 140 7.97 -17.57 6.17
CA ASP A 140 8.16 -19.02 6.00
C ASP A 140 8.62 -19.35 4.59
N LYS A 141 9.38 -20.42 4.46
CA LYS A 141 9.81 -20.88 3.14
C LYS A 141 8.61 -21.41 2.34
N ILE A 142 8.51 -20.99 1.08
CA ILE A 142 7.49 -21.46 0.14
C ILE A 142 7.82 -22.89 -0.26
N LYS A 143 6.90 -23.81 0.02
CA LYS A 143 7.05 -25.22 -0.34
C LYS A 143 6.60 -25.43 -1.79
N PRO A 144 7.43 -26.09 -2.64
CA PRO A 144 6.99 -26.49 -3.97
C PRO A 144 5.96 -27.62 -3.88
N GLU A 145 4.95 -27.60 -4.76
CA GLU A 145 3.95 -28.65 -4.91
C GLU A 145 4.33 -29.68 -6.00
N PHE A 146 5.60 -29.71 -6.36
CA PHE A 146 6.24 -30.69 -7.24
C PHE A 146 7.43 -31.32 -6.52
N ASP A 147 7.81 -32.53 -6.93
CA ASP A 147 8.90 -33.24 -6.29
C ASP A 147 10.29 -32.90 -6.86
N ARG A 148 11.32 -33.38 -6.16
CA ARG A 148 12.74 -33.17 -6.53
C ARG A 148 13.08 -33.73 -7.92
N ASP A 149 12.54 -34.92 -8.24
CA ASP A 149 12.85 -35.60 -9.49
C ASP A 149 12.26 -34.85 -10.68
N TYR A 150 11.10 -34.25 -10.50
CA TYR A 150 10.51 -33.39 -11.53
C TYR A 150 11.35 -32.16 -11.82
N LEU A 151 11.83 -31.44 -10.80
CA LEU A 151 12.73 -30.30 -10.99
C LEU A 151 14.03 -30.74 -11.69
N SER A 152 14.63 -31.86 -11.27
CA SER A 152 15.82 -32.42 -11.91
C SER A 152 15.60 -32.74 -13.38
N THR A 153 14.42 -33.26 -13.73
CA THR A 153 14.02 -33.53 -15.12
C THR A 153 13.92 -32.24 -15.93
N LEU A 154 13.32 -31.20 -15.37
CA LEU A 154 13.20 -29.89 -16.04
C LEU A 154 14.57 -29.26 -16.26
N LEU A 155 15.45 -29.24 -15.27
CA LEU A 155 16.81 -28.71 -15.35
C LEU A 155 17.61 -29.46 -16.44
N ALA A 156 17.53 -30.80 -16.48
CA ALA A 156 18.19 -31.60 -17.51
C ALA A 156 17.64 -31.33 -18.91
N ALA A 157 16.30 -31.26 -19.06
CA ALA A 157 15.65 -31.01 -20.36
C ALA A 157 15.99 -29.64 -20.94
N THR A 158 16.21 -28.64 -20.09
CA THR A 158 16.53 -27.25 -20.50
C THR A 158 18.03 -26.94 -20.45
N LYS A 159 18.86 -27.92 -20.05
CA LYS A 159 20.30 -27.74 -19.82
C LYS A 159 20.60 -26.58 -18.86
N THR A 160 19.73 -26.39 -17.86
CA THR A 160 19.87 -25.35 -16.86
C THR A 160 20.73 -25.87 -15.72
N GLU A 161 21.75 -25.12 -15.35
CA GLU A 161 22.57 -25.40 -14.19
C GLU A 161 21.93 -24.78 -12.92
N LEU A 162 21.86 -25.53 -11.85
CA LEU A 162 21.48 -25.04 -10.53
C LEU A 162 22.44 -25.65 -9.51
N PRO A 163 23.29 -24.86 -8.86
CA PRO A 163 24.23 -25.35 -7.86
C PRO A 163 23.55 -26.17 -6.77
N LYS A 164 24.19 -27.24 -6.35
CA LYS A 164 23.64 -28.21 -5.38
C LYS A 164 23.09 -27.52 -4.12
N ALA A 165 23.81 -26.54 -3.58
CA ALA A 165 23.34 -25.80 -2.39
C ALA A 165 22.02 -25.04 -2.65
N ALA A 166 21.88 -24.39 -3.80
CA ALA A 166 20.64 -23.70 -4.18
C ALA A 166 19.50 -24.67 -4.49
N TYR A 167 19.80 -25.84 -5.07
CA TYR A 167 18.81 -26.90 -5.28
C TYR A 167 18.28 -27.49 -3.95
N GLU A 168 19.20 -27.79 -3.01
CA GLU A 168 18.84 -28.41 -1.73
C GLU A 168 17.94 -27.49 -0.87
N VAL A 169 18.21 -26.20 -0.83
CA VAL A 169 17.40 -25.26 -0.01
C VAL A 169 15.97 -25.13 -0.50
N ILE A 170 15.66 -25.42 -1.76
CA ILE A 170 14.29 -25.42 -2.27
C ILE A 170 13.41 -26.43 -1.53
N PHE A 171 13.98 -27.63 -1.26
CA PHE A 171 13.25 -28.78 -0.72
C PHE A 171 13.57 -29.10 0.75
N ASN A 172 14.47 -28.33 1.38
CA ASN A 172 14.83 -28.57 2.78
C ASN A 172 13.82 -27.90 3.71
N ASP A 173 12.95 -28.66 4.34
CA ASP A 173 11.94 -28.14 5.27
C ASP A 173 12.55 -27.57 6.57
N GLU A 174 13.78 -27.95 6.91
CA GLU A 174 14.52 -27.45 8.08
C GLU A 174 15.31 -26.17 7.78
N ASP A 175 15.20 -25.62 6.57
CA ASP A 175 15.87 -24.36 6.23
C ASP A 175 15.24 -23.18 6.99
N LYS A 176 16.03 -22.11 7.15
CA LYS A 176 15.68 -20.97 7.98
C LYS A 176 14.46 -20.22 7.43
N LYS A 177 13.71 -19.56 8.32
CA LYS A 177 12.79 -18.49 7.93
C LYS A 177 13.57 -17.31 7.34
N LYS A 178 12.92 -16.47 6.51
CA LYS A 178 13.52 -15.23 6.00
C LYS A 178 14.03 -14.39 7.17
N VAL A 179 13.15 -14.04 8.09
CA VAL A 179 13.46 -13.33 9.34
C VAL A 179 12.95 -14.15 10.52
N ASN A 180 13.80 -14.43 11.48
CA ASN A 180 13.44 -15.09 12.73
C ASN A 180 13.52 -14.11 13.89
N GLN A 181 12.42 -13.86 14.58
CA GLN A 181 12.32 -12.97 15.74
C GLN A 181 11.97 -13.71 17.03
N ALA A 182 12.12 -15.04 17.06
CA ALA A 182 11.81 -15.85 18.24
C ALA A 182 12.72 -15.47 19.44
N LYS A 183 12.14 -15.47 20.63
CA LYS A 183 12.89 -15.21 21.87
C LYS A 183 13.81 -16.38 22.22
N GLY A 184 15.01 -16.07 22.70
CA GLY A 184 15.96 -17.09 23.21
C GLY A 184 16.77 -17.80 22.12
N VAL A 185 16.71 -17.35 20.87
CA VAL A 185 17.56 -17.82 19.78
C VAL A 185 18.49 -16.72 19.29
N ASP A 186 19.58 -17.09 18.61
CA ASP A 186 20.39 -16.15 17.85
C ASP A 186 19.65 -15.80 16.57
N ASN A 187 18.97 -14.65 16.55
CA ASN A 187 18.09 -14.26 15.45
C ASN A 187 18.85 -14.05 14.13
N VAL A 188 20.10 -13.55 14.19
CA VAL A 188 20.99 -13.40 13.03
C VAL A 188 21.34 -14.77 12.46
N ALA A 189 21.79 -15.69 13.30
CA ALA A 189 22.15 -17.03 12.85
C ALA A 189 20.94 -17.87 12.38
N ALA A 190 19.74 -17.58 12.93
CA ALA A 190 18.48 -18.27 12.60
C ALA A 190 17.72 -17.67 11.41
N SER A 191 18.13 -16.52 10.87
CA SER A 191 17.50 -15.88 9.71
C SER A 191 18.22 -16.21 8.42
N ALA A 192 17.45 -16.28 7.32
CA ALA A 192 17.96 -16.53 5.97
C ALA A 192 18.47 -15.26 5.28
N VAL A 193 17.98 -14.08 5.69
CA VAL A 193 18.36 -12.79 5.08
C VAL A 193 19.87 -12.61 4.99
N ASN A 194 20.31 -12.10 3.84
CA ASN A 194 21.73 -11.98 3.50
C ASN A 194 22.35 -10.67 3.97
N PHE A 195 21.85 -10.12 5.06
CA PHE A 195 22.40 -8.93 5.72
C PHE A 195 23.66 -9.25 6.56
N TYR A 196 23.83 -10.53 6.85
CA TYR A 196 24.92 -11.03 7.67
C TYR A 196 25.60 -12.22 6.99
N GLY A 197 26.91 -12.19 6.95
CA GLY A 197 27.68 -13.31 6.42
C GLY A 197 27.55 -14.57 7.28
N PRO A 198 27.91 -15.75 6.76
CA PRO A 198 27.95 -16.97 7.51
C PRO A 198 28.76 -16.84 8.80
N LYS A 199 28.28 -17.39 9.91
CA LYS A 199 28.94 -17.39 11.23
C LYS A 199 28.96 -16.03 11.93
N VAL A 200 28.22 -15.03 11.47
CA VAL A 200 27.93 -13.82 12.25
C VAL A 200 26.78 -14.13 13.21
N THR A 201 26.91 -13.67 14.45
CA THR A 201 25.94 -13.90 15.54
C THR A 201 25.33 -12.59 16.02
N ASN A 202 24.26 -12.66 16.82
CA ASN A 202 23.69 -11.48 17.49
C ASN A 202 24.77 -10.70 18.26
N ASP A 203 25.60 -11.40 19.05
CA ASP A 203 26.64 -10.78 19.86
C ASP A 203 27.72 -10.11 19.00
N ASP A 204 28.08 -10.72 17.87
CA ASP A 204 29.01 -10.12 16.92
C ASP A 204 28.48 -8.76 16.42
N VAL A 205 27.20 -8.69 16.05
CA VAL A 205 26.56 -7.48 15.54
C VAL A 205 26.47 -6.40 16.63
N ILE A 206 25.92 -6.75 17.77
CA ILE A 206 25.73 -5.82 18.90
C ILE A 206 27.08 -5.24 19.33
N ASN A 207 28.08 -6.10 19.54
CA ASN A 207 29.41 -5.68 19.98
C ASN A 207 30.16 -4.86 18.91
N PHE A 208 29.90 -5.11 17.62
CA PHE A 208 30.51 -4.35 16.54
C PHE A 208 29.96 -2.92 16.50
N TYR A 209 28.63 -2.75 16.55
CA TYR A 209 28.00 -1.43 16.47
C TYR A 209 28.07 -0.64 17.77
N ALA A 210 28.12 -1.27 18.93
CA ALA A 210 28.33 -0.60 20.21
C ALA A 210 29.65 0.22 20.26
N LYS A 211 30.63 -0.14 19.45
CA LYS A 211 31.92 0.57 19.34
C LYS A 211 31.88 1.77 18.40
N LYS A 212 30.89 1.87 17.52
CA LYS A 212 30.75 2.99 16.60
C LYS A 212 30.13 4.19 17.31
N LYS A 213 30.65 5.37 17.03
CA LYS A 213 30.16 6.62 17.60
C LYS A 213 29.92 7.62 16.48
N SER A 214 28.75 8.24 16.50
CA SER A 214 28.45 9.35 15.60
C SER A 214 29.32 10.56 15.96
N PRO A 215 29.81 11.30 14.95
CA PRO A 215 30.57 12.53 15.19
C PRO A 215 29.81 13.55 16.04
N ASN A 216 28.50 13.62 15.86
CA ASN A 216 27.58 14.40 16.68
C ASN A 216 26.58 13.48 17.38
N PRO A 217 26.61 13.32 18.71
CA PRO A 217 25.69 12.46 19.45
C PRO A 217 24.23 12.89 19.37
N SER A 218 23.92 14.18 19.11
CA SER A 218 22.55 14.67 18.92
C SER A 218 22.01 14.40 17.52
N LYS A 219 22.86 13.96 16.58
CA LYS A 219 22.53 13.55 15.21
C LYS A 219 23.13 12.18 14.93
N PRO A 220 22.61 11.13 15.55
CA PRO A 220 23.18 9.79 15.42
C PRO A 220 23.05 9.26 14.00
N LEU A 221 24.14 8.72 13.45
CA LEU A 221 24.15 8.06 12.15
C LEU A 221 23.53 6.66 12.23
N SER A 222 22.82 6.24 11.21
CA SER A 222 22.21 4.90 11.10
C SER A 222 23.24 3.85 10.68
N PHE A 223 24.21 3.55 11.56
CA PHE A 223 25.25 2.59 11.28
C PHE A 223 24.70 1.22 10.87
N GLY A 224 25.20 0.70 9.77
CA GLY A 224 24.79 -0.59 9.22
C GLY A 224 23.68 -0.53 8.17
N LEU A 225 23.01 0.61 7.99
CA LEU A 225 21.85 0.77 7.11
C LEU A 225 22.14 0.25 5.68
N ASN A 226 23.30 0.60 5.14
CA ASN A 226 23.71 0.30 3.77
C ASN A 226 24.90 -0.65 3.69
N SER A 227 24.92 -1.68 4.52
CA SER A 227 26.06 -2.63 4.51
C SER A 227 25.64 -4.04 4.89
N GLN A 228 26.38 -5.02 4.40
CA GLN A 228 26.40 -6.38 4.90
C GLN A 228 27.54 -6.52 5.92
N LEU A 229 27.29 -7.13 7.08
CA LEU A 229 28.35 -7.45 8.03
C LEU A 229 28.84 -8.89 7.82
N VAL A 230 30.12 -9.05 7.53
CA VAL A 230 30.75 -10.36 7.30
C VAL A 230 31.87 -10.62 8.30
N LYS A 231 32.19 -11.91 8.52
CA LYS A 231 33.28 -12.34 9.37
C LYS A 231 34.35 -13.05 8.52
N GLU A 232 35.41 -12.33 8.19
CA GLU A 232 36.54 -12.82 7.39
C GLU A 232 37.75 -13.09 8.28
N ASN A 233 38.25 -14.32 8.28
CA ASN A 233 39.38 -14.72 9.13
C ASN A 233 39.19 -14.33 10.61
N GLY A 234 37.95 -14.40 11.12
CA GLY A 234 37.61 -14.03 12.48
C GLY A 234 37.43 -12.53 12.73
N VAL A 235 37.63 -11.68 11.73
CA VAL A 235 37.48 -10.22 11.83
C VAL A 235 36.16 -9.80 11.19
N LEU A 236 35.38 -8.98 11.90
CA LEU A 236 34.14 -8.39 11.40
C LEU A 236 34.45 -7.21 10.49
N LYS A 237 33.81 -7.18 9.32
CA LYS A 237 33.94 -6.10 8.33
C LYS A 237 32.57 -5.79 7.71
N GLU A 238 32.37 -4.53 7.39
CA GLU A 238 31.22 -4.11 6.56
C GLU A 238 31.59 -4.15 5.07
N ARG A 239 30.72 -4.78 4.27
CA ARG A 239 30.70 -4.67 2.80
C ARG A 239 29.63 -3.63 2.47
N VAL A 240 30.07 -2.41 2.17
CA VAL A 240 29.17 -1.26 1.99
C VAL A 240 28.49 -1.35 0.61
N TYR A 241 27.20 -1.06 0.55
CA TYR A 241 26.39 -0.94 -0.66
C TYR A 241 26.68 0.41 -1.32
N LYS A 242 27.47 0.38 -2.40
CA LYS A 242 27.90 1.58 -3.12
C LYS A 242 28.51 1.22 -4.46
N SER A 243 28.75 2.20 -5.33
CA SER A 243 29.56 2.07 -6.54
C SER A 243 30.91 1.44 -6.21
N GLY A 244 31.29 0.40 -6.93
CA GLY A 244 32.52 -0.39 -6.69
C GLY A 244 32.55 -1.15 -5.35
N GLY A 245 31.44 -1.20 -4.62
CA GLY A 245 31.23 -2.00 -3.41
C GLY A 245 30.28 -3.17 -3.64
N LEU A 246 29.62 -3.63 -2.57
CA LEU A 246 28.58 -4.64 -2.70
C LEU A 246 27.39 -4.05 -3.48
N TYR A 247 26.83 -4.79 -4.43
CA TYR A 247 25.80 -4.38 -5.39
C TYR A 247 26.24 -3.25 -6.35
N GLY A 248 27.55 -3.04 -6.51
CA GLY A 248 28.11 -1.93 -7.27
C GLY A 248 27.58 -1.82 -8.69
N GLU A 249 27.45 -2.94 -9.43
CA GLU A 249 26.96 -2.96 -10.81
C GLU A 249 25.53 -2.42 -10.95
N ALA A 250 24.62 -2.83 -10.06
CA ALA A 250 23.26 -2.31 -10.04
C ALA A 250 23.23 -0.84 -9.58
N ILE A 251 24.05 -0.48 -8.58
CA ILE A 251 24.14 0.89 -8.08
C ILE A 251 24.69 1.85 -9.15
N ASP A 252 25.62 1.41 -9.99
CA ASP A 252 26.14 2.21 -11.10
C ASP A 252 25.05 2.50 -12.16
N GLU A 253 24.14 1.54 -12.40
CA GLU A 253 22.99 1.78 -13.27
C GLU A 253 21.95 2.73 -12.60
N ILE A 254 21.69 2.60 -11.29
CA ILE A 254 20.89 3.56 -10.53
C ILE A 254 21.45 4.98 -10.70
N ILE A 255 22.75 5.16 -10.49
CA ILE A 255 23.45 6.46 -10.63
C ILE A 255 23.24 7.05 -12.02
N LYS A 256 23.41 6.28 -13.10
CA LYS A 256 23.21 6.75 -14.48
C LYS A 256 21.80 7.32 -14.70
N TRP A 257 20.78 6.65 -14.16
CA TRP A 257 19.40 7.11 -14.30
C TRP A 257 19.11 8.31 -13.40
N LEU A 258 19.67 8.36 -12.19
CA LEU A 258 19.55 9.54 -11.31
C LEU A 258 20.27 10.76 -11.88
N GLU A 259 21.41 10.60 -12.56
CA GLU A 259 22.09 11.69 -13.27
C GLU A 259 21.19 12.25 -14.39
N LYS A 260 20.47 11.41 -15.13
CA LYS A 260 19.47 11.87 -16.10
C LYS A 260 18.29 12.57 -15.41
N ALA A 261 17.76 12.01 -14.31
CA ALA A 261 16.69 12.61 -13.53
C ALA A 261 17.08 14.00 -13.02
N GLN A 262 18.30 14.17 -12.54
CA GLN A 262 18.80 15.46 -12.07
C GLN A 262 18.77 16.54 -13.16
N THR A 263 19.04 16.21 -14.43
CA THR A 263 19.00 17.18 -15.55
C THR A 263 17.60 17.71 -15.85
N VAL A 264 16.54 17.00 -15.43
CA VAL A 264 15.15 17.34 -15.65
C VAL A 264 14.41 17.60 -14.32
N ALA A 265 15.12 17.80 -13.22
CA ALA A 265 14.53 18.15 -11.94
C ALA A 265 13.63 19.38 -12.07
N GLU A 266 12.50 19.38 -11.36
CA GLU A 266 11.50 20.45 -11.44
C GLU A 266 12.05 21.79 -10.97
N ASN A 267 12.84 21.74 -9.89
CA ASN A 267 13.44 22.90 -9.25
C ASN A 267 14.84 22.57 -8.70
N LYS A 268 15.52 23.62 -8.21
CA LYS A 268 16.90 23.49 -7.70
C LYS A 268 16.97 22.61 -6.45
N ALA A 269 16.02 22.72 -5.53
CA ALA A 269 16.04 21.95 -4.28
C ALA A 269 15.93 20.45 -4.55
N GLN A 270 15.06 20.04 -5.47
CA GLN A 270 14.95 18.65 -5.90
C GLN A 270 16.22 18.17 -6.61
N GLY A 271 16.79 19.01 -7.50
CA GLY A 271 18.04 18.69 -8.19
C GLY A 271 19.24 18.55 -7.25
N ASP A 272 19.32 19.37 -6.21
CA ASP A 272 20.34 19.29 -5.16
C ASP A 272 20.17 18.01 -4.32
N ALA A 273 18.94 17.65 -3.95
CA ALA A 273 18.65 16.39 -3.24
C ALA A 273 19.03 15.15 -4.08
N ILE A 274 18.68 15.11 -5.37
CA ILE A 274 19.10 14.02 -6.26
C ILE A 274 20.64 13.96 -6.34
N GLY A 275 21.31 15.12 -6.39
CA GLY A 275 22.78 15.17 -6.38
C GLY A 275 23.41 14.56 -5.13
N LEU A 276 22.83 14.82 -3.94
CA LEU A 276 23.26 14.19 -2.68
C LEU A 276 23.00 12.68 -2.66
N LEU A 277 21.89 12.23 -3.20
CA LEU A 277 21.60 10.80 -3.34
C LEU A 277 22.61 10.11 -4.26
N ILE A 278 22.96 10.71 -5.39
CA ILE A 278 24.02 10.23 -6.28
C ILE A 278 25.36 10.14 -5.53
N GLN A 279 25.71 11.17 -4.76
CA GLN A 279 26.94 11.20 -3.97
C GLN A 279 26.94 10.09 -2.90
N TYR A 280 25.81 9.87 -2.23
CA TYR A 280 25.66 8.78 -1.28
C TYR A 280 25.87 7.41 -1.94
N TYR A 281 25.27 7.14 -3.09
CA TYR A 281 25.48 5.89 -3.82
C TYR A 281 26.93 5.72 -4.31
N LYS A 282 27.62 6.80 -4.65
CA LYS A 282 29.04 6.77 -5.02
C LYS A 282 29.96 6.45 -3.84
N THR A 283 29.66 6.98 -2.66
CA THR A 283 30.57 6.88 -1.50
C THR A 283 30.14 5.86 -0.44
N GLY A 284 28.83 5.63 -0.29
CA GLY A 284 28.27 4.85 0.80
C GLY A 284 28.34 5.56 2.16
N ASP A 285 28.60 6.87 2.18
CA ASP A 285 28.79 7.65 3.41
C ASP A 285 27.44 7.99 4.08
N LEU A 286 27.28 7.61 5.35
CA LEU A 286 26.03 7.82 6.10
C LEU A 286 25.79 9.27 6.48
N GLN A 287 26.81 10.13 6.56
CA GLN A 287 26.59 11.57 6.75
C GLN A 287 25.98 12.17 5.48
N THR A 288 26.45 11.78 4.30
CA THR A 288 25.84 12.18 3.02
C THR A 288 24.40 11.69 2.90
N TRP A 289 24.10 10.51 3.46
CA TRP A 289 22.72 10.00 3.55
C TRP A 289 21.83 10.91 4.42
N ASP A 290 22.30 11.34 5.57
CA ASP A 290 21.57 12.25 6.43
C ASP A 290 21.41 13.64 5.77
N ASP A 291 22.45 14.15 5.11
CA ASP A 291 22.39 15.41 4.35
C ASP A 291 21.38 15.34 3.20
N TYR A 292 21.33 14.19 2.51
CA TYR A 292 20.29 13.92 1.51
C TYR A 292 18.89 13.95 2.13
N ASN A 293 18.67 13.24 3.24
CA ASN A 293 17.37 13.20 3.89
C ASN A 293 16.90 14.59 4.35
N VAL A 294 17.81 15.43 4.86
CA VAL A 294 17.51 16.83 5.21
C VAL A 294 17.09 17.62 3.97
N ALA A 295 17.86 17.54 2.87
CA ALA A 295 17.58 18.23 1.63
C ALA A 295 16.28 17.74 0.98
N TRP A 296 16.06 16.43 0.94
CA TRP A 296 14.85 15.80 0.38
C TRP A 296 13.60 16.18 1.17
N THR A 297 13.68 16.15 2.51
CA THR A 297 12.54 16.54 3.39
C THR A 297 12.17 18.00 3.18
N ALA A 298 13.17 18.88 3.04
CA ALA A 298 12.95 20.30 2.81
C ALA A 298 12.45 20.64 1.39
N ALA A 299 12.68 19.78 0.40
CA ALA A 299 12.23 19.96 -0.98
C ALA A 299 10.75 19.58 -1.10
N THR A 300 9.84 20.48 -0.78
CA THR A 300 8.38 20.27 -0.75
C THR A 300 7.66 20.74 -2.00
N GLU A 301 8.33 21.53 -2.83
CA GLU A 301 7.78 22.11 -4.06
C GLU A 301 7.94 21.18 -5.25
N GLY A 302 6.93 21.15 -6.11
CA GLY A 302 6.89 20.33 -7.33
C GLY A 302 5.79 19.31 -7.30
N ASN A 303 5.62 18.62 -8.44
CA ASN A 303 4.58 17.62 -8.65
C ASN A 303 5.10 16.20 -8.52
N ILE A 304 6.42 16.01 -8.59
CA ILE A 304 7.08 14.69 -8.59
C ILE A 304 7.91 14.54 -7.31
N ASP A 305 7.74 13.43 -6.63
CA ASP A 305 8.59 13.04 -5.50
C ASP A 305 9.02 11.57 -5.66
N TYR A 306 9.96 11.12 -4.85
CA TYR A 306 10.50 9.78 -4.97
C TYR A 306 11.09 9.28 -3.66
N ILE A 307 11.04 7.98 -3.48
CA ILE A 307 11.80 7.20 -2.49
C ILE A 307 12.74 6.31 -3.30
N ASN A 308 14.02 6.28 -2.96
CA ASN A 308 14.99 5.43 -3.62
C ASN A 308 16.22 5.26 -2.74
N SER A 309 16.34 4.18 -2.02
CA SER A 309 17.55 3.74 -1.30
C SER A 309 17.33 2.47 -0.50
N PHE A 310 18.14 2.30 0.55
CA PHE A 310 18.03 1.32 1.62
C PHE A 310 17.23 1.97 2.76
N ILE A 311 15.95 1.61 2.91
CA ILE A 311 14.99 2.39 3.68
C ILE A 311 14.54 1.66 4.95
N GLU A 312 13.71 0.60 4.79
CA GLU A 312 13.05 -0.04 5.89
C GLU A 312 13.88 -1.18 6.49
N VAL A 313 13.89 -1.25 7.81
CA VAL A 313 14.75 -2.19 8.55
C VAL A 313 13.99 -3.43 9.08
N TYR A 314 12.74 -3.61 8.73
CA TYR A 314 11.89 -4.71 9.21
C TYR A 314 12.40 -6.10 8.81
N ASN A 315 13.09 -6.19 7.68
CA ASN A 315 13.68 -7.46 7.22
C ASN A 315 15.00 -7.81 7.93
N ASP A 316 15.56 -6.91 8.74
CA ASP A 316 16.72 -7.24 9.58
C ASP A 316 16.25 -7.67 10.98
N PRO A 317 16.62 -8.88 11.46
CA PRO A 317 16.22 -9.34 12.79
C PRO A 317 16.70 -8.45 13.95
N LEU A 318 17.69 -7.59 13.73
CA LEU A 318 18.21 -6.63 14.72
C LEU A 318 17.94 -5.15 14.36
N GLY A 319 17.31 -4.87 13.21
CA GLY A 319 16.88 -3.54 12.81
C GLY A 319 18.00 -2.56 12.42
N TYR A 320 19.14 -3.03 11.94
CA TYR A 320 20.25 -2.18 11.47
C TYR A 320 20.23 -1.93 9.97
N ARG A 321 19.81 -2.91 9.15
CA ARG A 321 19.96 -2.90 7.67
C ARG A 321 18.70 -2.48 6.98
N GLY A 322 18.84 -1.53 6.05
CA GLY A 322 17.77 -1.13 5.18
C GLY A 322 17.60 -2.08 3.99
N SER A 323 16.35 -2.47 3.71
CA SER A 323 15.98 -3.11 2.46
C SER A 323 16.00 -2.09 1.33
N TYR A 324 16.40 -2.52 0.12
CA TYR A 324 16.28 -1.69 -1.07
C TYR A 324 14.81 -1.45 -1.41
N GLU A 325 14.42 -0.20 -1.51
CA GLU A 325 13.05 0.21 -1.77
C GLU A 325 12.99 1.44 -2.65
N THR A 326 12.03 1.46 -3.59
CA THR A 326 11.76 2.64 -4.39
C THR A 326 10.28 2.80 -4.70
N ILE A 327 9.82 4.06 -4.63
CA ILE A 327 8.46 4.47 -5.02
C ILE A 327 8.57 5.81 -5.72
N VAL A 328 8.07 5.91 -6.94
CA VAL A 328 7.98 7.17 -7.68
C VAL A 328 6.57 7.71 -7.58
N GLN A 329 6.44 8.96 -7.19
CA GLN A 329 5.19 9.58 -6.78
C GLN A 329 4.89 10.82 -7.62
N ILE A 330 3.65 10.97 -8.03
CA ILE A 330 3.09 12.17 -8.66
C ILE A 330 2.08 12.76 -7.69
N LYS A 331 2.07 14.07 -7.52
CA LYS A 331 1.06 14.77 -6.74
C LYS A 331 -0.35 14.40 -7.25
N ASP A 332 -1.23 13.97 -6.36
CA ASP A 332 -2.65 13.89 -6.66
C ASP A 332 -3.21 15.32 -6.69
N PHE A 333 -3.48 15.83 -7.89
CA PHE A 333 -3.86 17.24 -8.08
C PHE A 333 -5.21 17.54 -7.43
N ASP A 334 -6.20 16.67 -7.62
CA ASP A 334 -7.56 16.80 -7.07
C ASP A 334 -7.53 16.77 -5.54
N MET A 335 -6.89 15.74 -4.98
CA MET A 335 -6.79 15.63 -3.52
C MET A 335 -5.94 16.72 -2.89
N SER A 336 -4.87 17.16 -3.56
CA SER A 336 -4.04 18.26 -3.06
C SER A 336 -4.80 19.59 -2.99
N GLU A 337 -5.69 19.86 -3.95
CA GLU A 337 -6.56 21.05 -3.92
C GLU A 337 -7.54 20.95 -2.75
N LYS A 338 -8.21 19.80 -2.57
CA LYS A 338 -9.12 19.55 -1.45
C LYS A 338 -8.41 19.68 -0.09
N MET A 339 -7.19 19.14 0.02
CA MET A 339 -6.38 19.23 1.24
C MET A 339 -6.00 20.70 1.55
N ALA A 340 -5.67 21.50 0.53
CA ALA A 340 -5.39 22.91 0.73
C ALA A 340 -6.62 23.64 1.26
N VAL A 341 -7.79 23.43 0.67
CA VAL A 341 -9.07 24.01 1.13
C VAL A 341 -9.36 23.63 2.58
N LEU A 342 -9.17 22.36 2.97
CA LEU A 342 -9.34 21.92 4.37
C LEU A 342 -8.34 22.61 5.30
N SER A 343 -7.08 22.67 4.91
CA SER A 343 -6.01 23.29 5.73
C SER A 343 -6.26 24.80 5.94
N GLU A 344 -6.68 25.51 4.90
CA GLU A 344 -7.03 26.92 4.98
C GLU A 344 -8.24 27.20 5.90
N ASN A 345 -9.13 26.21 6.04
CA ASN A 345 -10.31 26.29 6.88
C ASN A 345 -10.15 25.56 8.24
N ALA A 346 -8.95 25.10 8.60
CA ALA A 346 -8.73 24.29 9.80
C ALA A 346 -9.22 24.97 11.08
N GLN A 347 -9.08 26.30 11.19
CA GLN A 347 -9.60 27.04 12.34
C GLN A 347 -11.12 27.01 12.40
N TRP A 348 -11.83 27.12 11.25
CA TRP A 348 -13.29 27.00 11.24
C TRP A 348 -13.74 25.64 11.77
N PHE A 349 -13.09 24.55 11.38
CA PHE A 349 -13.40 23.21 11.87
C PHE A 349 -13.12 23.09 13.37
N GLU A 350 -12.05 23.68 13.89
CA GLU A 350 -11.75 23.67 15.33
C GLU A 350 -12.82 24.43 16.13
N ASP A 351 -13.16 25.64 15.68
CA ASP A 351 -14.12 26.52 16.36
C ASP A 351 -15.53 25.90 16.42
N ASN A 352 -15.92 25.14 15.37
CA ASN A 352 -17.23 24.47 15.27
C ASN A 352 -17.23 23.01 15.74
N ALA A 353 -16.08 22.49 16.20
CA ALA A 353 -16.02 21.13 16.76
C ALA A 353 -16.83 21.03 18.08
N PRO A 354 -17.51 19.88 18.33
CA PRO A 354 -18.30 19.69 19.54
C PRO A 354 -17.42 19.43 20.77
N LEU A 355 -16.31 20.13 20.89
CA LEU A 355 -15.35 20.02 22.00
C LEU A 355 -15.69 21.01 23.11
N MET A 356 -15.20 20.74 24.34
CA MET A 356 -15.22 21.74 25.39
C MET A 356 -14.28 22.88 25.04
N GLU A 357 -14.67 24.13 25.32
CA GLU A 357 -13.88 25.33 24.95
C GLU A 357 -12.43 25.28 25.46
N ALA A 358 -12.23 24.75 26.69
CA ALA A 358 -10.87 24.57 27.24
C ALA A 358 -9.98 23.58 26.47
N HIS A 359 -10.58 22.74 25.64
CA HIS A 359 -9.88 21.71 24.85
C HIS A 359 -9.70 22.10 23.39
N LYS A 360 -10.26 23.24 22.94
CA LYS A 360 -10.03 23.79 21.61
C LYS A 360 -8.72 24.56 21.54
N LYS A 361 -8.09 24.55 20.38
CA LYS A 361 -6.91 25.38 20.09
C LYS A 361 -7.33 26.78 19.73
N ASP A 362 -6.66 27.78 20.29
CA ASP A 362 -6.84 29.18 19.88
C ASP A 362 -6.37 29.45 18.45
N SER A 363 -5.41 28.66 17.95
CA SER A 363 -4.89 28.75 16.60
C SER A 363 -4.48 27.36 16.11
N VAL A 364 -5.08 26.91 15.01
CA VAL A 364 -4.77 25.65 14.36
C VAL A 364 -3.85 25.90 13.18
N VAL A 365 -2.70 25.22 13.18
CA VAL A 365 -1.85 25.12 11.99
C VAL A 365 -2.18 23.77 11.33
N GLY A 366 -2.68 23.82 10.10
CA GLY A 366 -3.01 22.59 9.36
C GLY A 366 -1.81 21.67 9.20
N VAL A 367 -2.01 20.38 9.34
CA VAL A 367 -1.00 19.36 9.08
C VAL A 367 -0.85 19.21 7.56
N THR A 368 0.38 19.22 7.06
CA THR A 368 0.66 18.89 5.67
C THR A 368 0.65 17.36 5.49
N TYR A 369 -0.46 16.85 5.02
CA TYR A 369 -0.61 15.47 4.56
C TYR A 369 -0.77 15.47 3.04
N LYS A 370 -0.09 14.56 2.35
CA LYS A 370 -0.16 14.50 0.89
C LYS A 370 -0.74 13.15 0.44
N VAL A 371 -1.71 13.21 -0.45
CA VAL A 371 -2.10 12.05 -1.26
C VAL A 371 -1.32 12.11 -2.55
N VAL A 372 -0.75 10.97 -2.94
CA VAL A 372 0.06 10.87 -4.15
C VAL A 372 -0.41 9.70 -5.03
N THR A 373 -0.12 9.82 -6.31
CA THR A 373 -0.28 8.77 -7.31
C THR A 373 1.07 8.08 -7.50
N VAL A 374 1.13 6.78 -7.24
CA VAL A 374 2.30 5.95 -7.53
C VAL A 374 2.41 5.76 -9.04
N ALA A 375 3.61 5.96 -9.59
CA ALA A 375 3.91 5.77 -11.01
C ALA A 375 4.85 4.59 -11.28
N GLY A 376 5.58 4.12 -10.27
CA GLY A 376 6.46 2.95 -10.37
C GLY A 376 7.07 2.58 -9.03
N GLU A 377 7.34 1.29 -8.85
CA GLU A 377 7.85 0.72 -7.62
C GLU A 377 8.87 -0.37 -7.90
N ALA A 378 9.80 -0.58 -6.97
CA ALA A 378 10.70 -1.71 -6.99
C ALA A 378 11.26 -2.02 -5.59
N GLY A 379 11.90 -3.16 -5.44
CA GLY A 379 12.46 -3.60 -4.17
C GLY A 379 11.39 -4.03 -3.17
N ASP A 380 11.49 -3.60 -1.93
CA ASP A 380 10.58 -4.00 -0.84
C ASP A 380 9.13 -3.52 -1.08
N ALA A 381 8.94 -2.41 -1.78
CA ALA A 381 7.61 -1.89 -2.14
C ALA A 381 6.90 -2.69 -3.25
N SER A 382 7.55 -3.67 -3.90
CA SER A 382 6.96 -4.36 -5.07
C SER A 382 7.26 -5.86 -5.06
N PRO A 383 6.30 -6.70 -5.43
CA PRO A 383 4.89 -6.44 -5.80
C PRO A 383 3.93 -6.12 -4.65
N SER A 384 4.31 -6.40 -3.39
CA SER A 384 3.46 -6.10 -2.21
C SER A 384 3.65 -4.64 -1.80
N THR A 385 2.76 -3.77 -2.28
CA THR A 385 2.85 -2.32 -2.13
C THR A 385 2.28 -1.85 -0.79
N PRO A 386 2.98 -0.95 -0.05
CA PRO A 386 2.39 -0.28 1.10
C PRO A 386 1.25 0.66 0.68
N ILE A 387 0.39 1.04 1.62
CA ILE A 387 -0.69 2.02 1.37
C ILE A 387 -0.29 3.45 1.73
N GLY A 388 0.83 3.61 2.42
CA GLY A 388 1.39 4.90 2.81
C GLY A 388 2.80 4.77 3.35
N VAL A 389 3.52 5.87 3.39
CA VAL A 389 4.89 5.95 3.91
C VAL A 389 5.12 7.25 4.67
N ASN A 390 5.97 7.19 5.71
CA ASN A 390 6.36 8.35 6.51
C ASN A 390 7.88 8.36 6.72
N LEU A 391 8.57 9.20 5.98
CA LEU A 391 10.04 9.25 5.93
C LEU A 391 10.58 10.67 6.19
N PRO A 392 11.83 10.82 6.62
CA PRO A 392 12.87 9.80 6.87
C PRO A 392 12.70 9.08 8.20
N ASN A 393 13.37 7.93 8.37
CA ASN A 393 13.37 7.14 9.61
C ASN A 393 14.33 7.66 10.69
N ALA A 394 14.93 8.83 10.52
CA ALA A 394 15.85 9.45 11.47
C ALA A 394 15.11 10.45 12.39
N ASN A 395 14.98 10.12 13.68
CA ASN A 395 14.23 10.93 14.65
C ASN A 395 14.74 12.38 14.76
N TRP A 396 16.06 12.59 14.72
CA TRP A 396 16.61 13.93 14.81
C TRP A 396 16.26 14.79 13.57
N ILE A 397 16.17 14.20 12.37
CA ILE A 397 15.75 14.90 11.16
C ILE A 397 14.26 15.24 11.26
N ARG A 398 13.43 14.28 11.69
CA ARG A 398 12.00 14.53 11.94
C ARG A 398 11.79 15.71 12.89
N ALA A 399 12.56 15.76 13.97
CA ALA A 399 12.47 16.83 14.96
C ALA A 399 12.98 18.19 14.44
N ALA A 400 14.01 18.22 13.59
CA ALA A 400 14.67 19.44 13.15
C ALA A 400 14.12 20.02 11.83
N VAL A 401 13.67 19.16 10.92
CA VAL A 401 13.24 19.51 9.54
C VAL A 401 11.80 19.09 9.28
N GLY A 402 11.34 18.00 9.88
CA GLY A 402 10.04 17.39 9.65
C GLY A 402 10.13 16.03 8.95
N SER A 403 9.00 15.59 8.42
CA SER A 403 8.88 14.36 7.65
C SER A 403 7.92 14.55 6.47
N LYS A 404 8.04 13.69 5.46
CA LYS A 404 7.05 13.56 4.40
C LYS A 404 6.17 12.36 4.72
N SER A 405 4.92 12.61 5.07
CA SER A 405 3.88 11.59 5.23
C SER A 405 2.98 11.61 4.00
N VAL A 406 2.85 10.47 3.34
CA VAL A 406 2.06 10.37 2.11
C VAL A 406 1.19 9.12 2.12
N SER A 407 -0.03 9.25 1.58
CA SER A 407 -0.92 8.15 1.25
C SER A 407 -0.84 7.84 -0.24
N LEU A 408 -0.79 6.57 -0.60
CA LEU A 408 -0.68 6.11 -1.98
C LEU A 408 -2.08 5.93 -2.57
N GLY A 409 -2.71 7.04 -2.99
CA GLY A 409 -4.14 7.12 -3.30
C GLY A 409 -4.60 6.16 -4.40
N ASN A 410 -3.84 6.03 -5.49
CA ASN A 410 -4.20 5.10 -6.57
C ASN A 410 -4.00 3.62 -6.19
N ILE A 411 -3.10 3.32 -5.27
CA ILE A 411 -2.91 1.98 -4.70
C ILE A 411 -4.11 1.61 -3.82
N ILE A 412 -4.51 2.50 -2.91
CA ILE A 412 -5.72 2.32 -2.08
C ILE A 412 -6.95 2.15 -2.97
N ASN A 413 -7.10 3.01 -3.99
CA ASN A 413 -8.19 2.92 -4.95
C ASN A 413 -8.20 1.56 -5.68
N ALA A 414 -7.05 1.06 -6.08
CA ALA A 414 -6.95 -0.24 -6.74
C ALA A 414 -7.31 -1.40 -5.79
N TYR A 415 -6.88 -1.36 -4.53
CA TYR A 415 -7.29 -2.34 -3.53
C TYR A 415 -8.82 -2.34 -3.31
N ASN A 416 -9.43 -1.17 -3.19
CA ASN A 416 -10.87 -1.03 -2.99
C ASN A 416 -11.66 -1.56 -4.20
N ASN A 417 -11.25 -1.20 -5.42
CA ASN A 417 -11.91 -1.66 -6.64
C ASN A 417 -11.63 -3.12 -7.02
N ALA A 418 -10.55 -3.71 -6.52
CA ALA A 418 -10.26 -5.13 -6.68
C ALA A 418 -11.04 -6.01 -5.70
N GLY A 419 -11.70 -5.42 -4.71
CA GLY A 419 -12.68 -6.09 -3.87
C GLY A 419 -13.81 -6.65 -4.74
N SER A 420 -14.38 -7.80 -4.38
CA SER A 420 -15.50 -8.31 -5.15
C SER A 420 -16.71 -7.39 -4.94
N THR A 421 -17.27 -6.85 -6.02
CA THR A 421 -18.57 -6.14 -6.00
C THR A 421 -19.66 -6.97 -5.30
N GLY A 422 -19.57 -8.29 -5.38
CA GLY A 422 -20.41 -9.21 -4.63
C GLY A 422 -20.24 -9.14 -3.11
N ARG A 423 -19.04 -8.84 -2.59
CA ARG A 423 -18.85 -8.70 -1.14
C ARG A 423 -19.59 -7.49 -0.59
N LEU A 424 -19.51 -6.33 -1.25
CA LEU A 424 -20.28 -5.16 -0.83
C LEU A 424 -21.77 -5.51 -0.77
N LYS A 425 -22.32 -6.08 -1.85
CA LYS A 425 -23.73 -6.49 -1.94
C LYS A 425 -24.15 -7.52 -0.88
N GLU A 426 -23.23 -8.36 -0.43
CA GLU A 426 -23.47 -9.35 0.63
C GLU A 426 -23.67 -8.71 2.01
N PHE A 427 -22.95 -7.62 2.30
CA PHE A 427 -22.89 -7.04 3.64
C PHE A 427 -23.67 -5.74 3.81
N VAL A 428 -24.14 -5.10 2.73
CA VAL A 428 -25.05 -3.95 2.80
C VAL A 428 -26.45 -4.39 3.23
N HIS A 429 -27.14 -3.50 3.96
CA HIS A 429 -28.46 -3.79 4.48
C HIS A 429 -29.50 -3.95 3.37
N ASP A 430 -29.51 -3.05 2.38
CA ASP A 430 -30.46 -3.03 1.28
C ASP A 430 -29.88 -2.44 -0.03
N GLU A 431 -30.73 -2.29 -1.03
CA GLU A 431 -30.34 -1.75 -2.33
C GLU A 431 -30.07 -0.23 -2.30
N GLU A 432 -30.70 0.52 -1.38
CA GLU A 432 -30.46 1.95 -1.22
C GLU A 432 -29.04 2.20 -0.69
N GLU A 433 -28.64 1.49 0.36
CA GLU A 433 -27.28 1.50 0.89
C GLU A 433 -26.27 1.08 -0.17
N TYR A 434 -26.56 0.01 -0.95
CA TYR A 434 -25.69 -0.46 -2.02
C TYR A 434 -25.44 0.62 -3.08
N VAL A 435 -26.50 1.27 -3.55
CA VAL A 435 -26.38 2.33 -4.56
C VAL A 435 -25.65 3.54 -4.03
N LEU A 436 -25.88 3.93 -2.78
CA LEU A 436 -25.17 5.01 -2.12
C LEU A 436 -23.68 4.72 -2.02
N GLU A 437 -23.30 3.54 -1.57
CA GLU A 437 -21.91 3.12 -1.45
C GLU A 437 -21.20 3.04 -2.82
N GLU A 438 -21.89 2.49 -3.85
CA GLU A 438 -21.31 2.44 -5.21
C GLU A 438 -21.07 3.83 -5.81
N GLN A 439 -21.94 4.79 -5.54
CA GLN A 439 -21.84 6.13 -6.13
C GLN A 439 -20.96 7.08 -5.30
N TYR A 440 -21.02 7.00 -3.98
CA TYR A 440 -20.42 8.00 -3.10
C TYR A 440 -19.35 7.42 -2.15
N GLY A 441 -19.27 6.10 -1.97
CA GLY A 441 -18.37 5.47 -1.02
C GLY A 441 -16.91 5.85 -1.21
N GLN A 442 -16.45 5.89 -2.47
CA GLN A 442 -15.06 6.26 -2.78
C GLN A 442 -14.75 7.73 -2.41
N VAL A 443 -15.68 8.65 -2.67
CA VAL A 443 -15.52 10.06 -2.29
C VAL A 443 -15.57 10.21 -0.78
N ALA A 444 -16.47 9.47 -0.13
CA ALA A 444 -16.62 9.44 1.32
C ALA A 444 -15.33 8.96 2.00
N ASP A 445 -14.74 7.86 1.55
CA ASP A 445 -13.48 7.31 2.08
C ASP A 445 -12.31 8.29 1.93
N LYS A 446 -12.16 8.89 0.74
CA LYS A 446 -11.11 9.89 0.49
C LYS A 446 -11.25 11.10 1.38
N LEU A 447 -12.47 11.61 1.52
CA LEU A 447 -12.74 12.80 2.32
C LEU A 447 -12.65 12.49 3.82
N HIS A 448 -13.07 11.29 4.27
CA HIS A 448 -12.86 10.83 5.64
C HIS A 448 -11.37 10.82 5.98
N THR A 449 -10.55 10.23 5.13
CA THR A 449 -9.09 10.24 5.29
C THR A 449 -8.54 11.66 5.34
N ALA A 450 -9.01 12.54 4.45
CA ALA A 450 -8.57 13.94 4.43
C ALA A 450 -8.90 14.68 5.73
N LEU A 451 -10.13 14.55 6.21
CA LEU A 451 -10.57 15.16 7.47
C LEU A 451 -9.84 14.56 8.67
N HIS A 452 -9.64 13.25 8.69
CA HIS A 452 -8.88 12.54 9.72
C HIS A 452 -7.46 13.11 9.85
N GLU A 453 -6.73 13.21 8.73
CA GLU A 453 -5.33 13.62 8.71
C GLU A 453 -5.14 15.13 8.90
N VAL A 454 -5.89 15.95 8.13
CA VAL A 454 -5.68 17.40 8.10
C VAL A 454 -6.32 18.10 9.29
N ILE A 455 -7.53 17.70 9.67
CA ILE A 455 -8.29 18.32 10.75
C ILE A 455 -8.20 17.47 12.04
N GLY A 456 -8.39 16.17 11.93
CA GLY A 456 -8.39 15.26 13.06
C GLY A 456 -7.14 15.39 13.91
N HIS A 457 -5.97 15.09 13.34
CA HIS A 457 -4.71 15.20 14.08
C HIS A 457 -4.30 16.63 14.44
N ALA A 458 -4.80 17.63 13.73
CA ALA A 458 -4.54 19.04 14.03
C ALA A 458 -5.39 19.57 15.19
N SER A 459 -6.58 19.01 15.42
CA SER A 459 -7.62 19.49 16.37
C SER A 459 -7.28 19.15 17.81
N GLY A 460 -7.82 19.99 18.73
CA GLY A 460 -7.77 19.77 20.16
C GLY A 460 -6.43 20.00 20.82
N GLN A 461 -6.41 20.37 22.09
CA GLN A 461 -5.21 20.61 22.89
C GLN A 461 -5.24 19.88 24.23
N LEU A 462 -4.05 19.65 24.81
CA LEU A 462 -3.90 19.16 26.17
C LEU A 462 -4.12 20.31 27.16
N ASN A 463 -4.65 19.98 28.33
CA ASN A 463 -4.76 20.96 29.42
C ASN A 463 -3.36 21.35 29.95
N PRO A 464 -3.18 22.59 30.40
CA PRO A 464 -1.91 23.03 30.97
C PRO A 464 -1.44 22.09 32.09
N GLY A 465 -0.19 21.65 32.00
CA GLY A 465 0.44 20.77 32.99
C GLY A 465 0.17 19.27 32.81
N ILE A 466 -0.61 18.88 31.82
CA ILE A 466 -0.77 17.47 31.43
C ILE A 466 0.45 17.06 30.59
N GLY A 467 1.03 15.90 30.87
CA GLY A 467 2.14 15.33 30.11
C GLY A 467 1.71 14.83 28.73
N GLU A 468 2.69 14.40 27.93
CA GLU A 468 2.45 13.83 26.60
C GLU A 468 1.46 12.68 26.66
N THR A 469 0.62 12.55 25.61
CA THR A 469 -0.42 11.51 25.53
C THR A 469 0.16 10.09 25.73
N LYS A 470 1.37 9.85 25.22
CA LYS A 470 2.09 8.60 25.41
C LYS A 470 2.42 8.31 26.89
N GLU A 471 2.66 9.33 27.70
CA GLU A 471 2.96 9.21 29.11
C GLU A 471 1.67 9.02 29.93
N THR A 472 0.62 9.74 29.58
CA THR A 472 -0.66 9.75 30.31
C THR A 472 -1.54 8.56 29.97
N LEU A 473 -1.76 8.28 28.68
CA LEU A 473 -2.65 7.20 28.21
C LEU A 473 -1.91 5.89 27.86
N LYS A 474 -0.57 5.90 27.86
CA LYS A 474 0.31 4.72 27.70
C LYS A 474 -0.07 3.88 26.46
N ASN A 475 -0.39 2.59 26.65
CA ASN A 475 -0.74 1.63 25.62
C ASN A 475 -2.05 1.96 24.87
N TYR A 476 -2.90 2.84 25.40
CA TYR A 476 -4.13 3.29 24.74
C TYR A 476 -3.95 4.57 23.92
N ALA A 477 -2.78 5.23 24.02
CA ALA A 477 -2.55 6.53 23.40
C ALA A 477 -2.79 6.53 21.88
N SER A 478 -2.26 5.55 21.15
CA SER A 478 -2.43 5.42 19.71
C SER A 478 -3.89 5.14 19.33
N THR A 479 -4.51 4.13 19.94
CA THR A 479 -5.92 3.77 19.67
C THR A 479 -6.87 4.94 19.94
N MET A 480 -6.63 5.69 21.02
CA MET A 480 -7.43 6.86 21.36
C MET A 480 -7.25 8.01 20.38
N GLU A 481 -6.01 8.25 19.91
CA GLU A 481 -5.74 9.30 18.94
C GLU A 481 -6.36 9.00 17.57
N GLU A 482 -6.21 7.77 17.07
CA GLU A 482 -6.80 7.33 15.81
C GLU A 482 -8.33 7.42 15.85
N GLY A 483 -8.96 6.94 16.93
CA GLY A 483 -10.40 7.03 17.06
C GLY A 483 -10.91 8.46 17.21
N ARG A 484 -10.14 9.35 17.84
CA ARG A 484 -10.45 10.76 17.92
C ARG A 484 -10.38 11.45 16.55
N ALA A 485 -9.35 11.15 15.77
CA ALA A 485 -9.21 11.69 14.42
C ALA A 485 -10.31 11.17 13.49
N ASP A 486 -10.66 9.87 13.55
CA ASP A 486 -11.82 9.31 12.85
C ASP A 486 -13.13 10.00 13.24
N LEU A 487 -13.35 10.26 14.52
CA LEU A 487 -14.57 10.94 15.01
C LEU A 487 -14.66 12.39 14.51
N VAL A 488 -13.55 13.11 14.38
CA VAL A 488 -13.53 14.44 13.74
C VAL A 488 -13.98 14.30 12.29
N GLY A 489 -13.40 13.35 11.54
CA GLY A 489 -13.81 13.05 10.17
C GLY A 489 -15.31 12.74 10.06
N LEU A 490 -15.79 11.78 10.84
CA LEU A 490 -17.20 11.38 10.86
C LEU A 490 -18.14 12.55 11.19
N TYR A 491 -17.81 13.35 12.22
CA TYR A 491 -18.64 14.48 12.61
C TYR A 491 -18.84 15.50 11.47
N TYR A 492 -17.77 15.74 10.69
CA TYR A 492 -17.82 16.72 9.60
C TYR A 492 -18.28 16.14 8.26
N LEU A 493 -18.21 14.84 8.02
CA LEU A 493 -18.74 14.22 6.79
C LEU A 493 -20.23 14.45 6.59
N MET A 494 -20.99 14.65 7.67
CA MET A 494 -22.41 15.05 7.65
C MET A 494 -22.59 16.56 7.90
N ASP A 495 -21.67 17.41 7.42
CA ASP A 495 -21.76 18.86 7.56
C ASP A 495 -21.89 19.56 6.20
N PRO A 496 -22.91 20.44 6.00
CA PRO A 496 -23.08 21.17 4.75
C PRO A 496 -21.88 22.08 4.38
N LYS A 497 -20.98 22.36 5.33
CA LYS A 497 -19.76 23.12 5.10
C LYS A 497 -18.88 22.49 4.03
N LEU A 498 -18.88 21.18 3.90
CA LEU A 498 -18.09 20.47 2.88
C LEU A 498 -18.55 20.82 1.46
N GLN A 499 -19.86 20.95 1.25
CA GLN A 499 -20.40 21.41 -0.04
C GLN A 499 -20.20 22.90 -0.25
N GLU A 500 -20.33 23.73 0.78
CA GLU A 500 -20.03 25.16 0.72
C GLU A 500 -18.58 25.41 0.30
N LEU A 501 -17.65 24.59 0.76
CA LEU A 501 -16.23 24.64 0.41
C LEU A 501 -15.91 24.02 -0.96
N GLY A 502 -16.89 23.45 -1.66
CA GLY A 502 -16.69 22.79 -2.95
C GLY A 502 -15.97 21.43 -2.87
N LEU A 503 -15.90 20.81 -1.69
CA LEU A 503 -15.22 19.53 -1.49
C LEU A 503 -16.06 18.35 -1.96
N VAL A 504 -17.39 18.50 -1.97
CA VAL A 504 -18.37 17.51 -2.43
C VAL A 504 -19.55 18.22 -3.11
N ASP A 505 -20.21 17.51 -4.02
CA ASP A 505 -21.43 17.99 -4.69
C ASP A 505 -22.70 17.78 -3.84
N ASP A 506 -22.72 16.72 -3.05
CA ASP A 506 -23.87 16.31 -2.24
C ASP A 506 -23.38 15.77 -0.88
N TRP A 507 -23.27 16.68 0.09
CA TRP A 507 -22.76 16.36 1.43
C TRP A 507 -23.59 15.33 2.17
N GLU A 508 -24.91 15.31 1.94
CA GLU A 508 -25.82 14.39 2.64
C GLU A 508 -25.59 12.95 2.17
N LYS A 509 -25.48 12.72 0.85
CA LYS A 509 -25.25 11.38 0.30
C LYS A 509 -23.85 10.86 0.61
N VAL A 510 -22.86 11.73 0.53
CA VAL A 510 -21.47 11.38 0.91
C VAL A 510 -21.40 11.01 2.39
N GLY A 511 -22.05 11.80 3.26
CA GLY A 511 -22.08 11.53 4.69
C GLY A 511 -22.84 10.25 5.05
N LYS A 512 -23.96 9.96 4.39
CA LYS A 512 -24.69 8.69 4.57
C LYS A 512 -23.83 7.49 4.17
N ALA A 513 -23.25 7.51 2.98
CA ALA A 513 -22.35 6.44 2.54
C ALA A 513 -21.17 6.22 3.50
N ALA A 514 -20.56 7.32 4.01
CA ALA A 514 -19.52 7.24 5.01
C ALA A 514 -19.96 6.55 6.30
N TYR A 515 -21.14 6.88 6.80
CA TYR A 515 -21.65 6.33 8.06
C TYR A 515 -22.00 4.86 7.93
N ASP A 516 -22.69 4.48 6.84
CA ASP A 516 -23.03 3.08 6.54
C ASP A 516 -21.77 2.24 6.43
N GLY A 517 -20.80 2.70 5.63
CA GLY A 517 -19.50 2.04 5.46
C GLY A 517 -18.73 1.90 6.77
N TYR A 518 -18.67 2.94 7.60
CA TYR A 518 -17.94 2.94 8.87
C TYR A 518 -18.57 1.98 9.91
N ILE A 519 -19.87 2.05 10.10
CA ILE A 519 -20.60 1.16 11.04
C ILE A 519 -20.50 -0.29 10.59
N ARG A 520 -20.76 -0.57 9.31
CA ARG A 520 -20.63 -1.92 8.73
C ARG A 520 -19.21 -2.46 8.88
N ASN A 521 -18.19 -1.64 8.62
CA ASN A 521 -16.79 -2.06 8.77
C ASN A 521 -16.43 -2.33 10.23
N GLY A 522 -16.75 -1.40 11.13
CA GLY A 522 -16.38 -1.51 12.54
C GLY A 522 -17.05 -2.67 13.28
N LEU A 523 -18.29 -3.01 12.92
CA LEU A 523 -19.04 -4.08 13.59
C LEU A 523 -18.98 -5.44 12.87
N MET A 524 -18.62 -5.47 11.58
CA MET A 524 -18.72 -6.69 10.77
C MET A 524 -17.51 -6.93 9.88
N THR A 525 -17.33 -6.16 8.80
CA THR A 525 -16.47 -6.59 7.67
C THR A 525 -15.00 -6.62 7.99
N GLN A 526 -14.50 -5.83 8.94
CA GLN A 526 -13.10 -5.92 9.39
C GLN A 526 -12.78 -7.25 10.08
N LEU A 527 -13.77 -7.94 10.65
CA LEU A 527 -13.62 -9.22 11.35
C LEU A 527 -13.14 -10.36 10.42
N ILE A 528 -13.27 -10.19 9.10
CA ILE A 528 -12.70 -11.12 8.09
C ILE A 528 -11.19 -11.33 8.29
N ARG A 529 -10.51 -10.37 8.91
CA ARG A 529 -9.05 -10.39 9.12
C ARG A 529 -8.61 -11.20 10.35
N LEU A 530 -9.55 -11.62 11.17
CA LEU A 530 -9.30 -12.31 12.44
C LEU A 530 -9.64 -13.79 12.34
N ASN A 531 -8.96 -14.64 13.12
CA ASN A 531 -9.40 -16.01 13.33
C ASN A 531 -10.46 -16.07 14.43
N VAL A 532 -11.30 -17.11 14.38
CA VAL A 532 -12.31 -17.31 15.43
C VAL A 532 -11.66 -17.43 16.81
N GLY A 533 -12.07 -16.59 17.73
CA GLY A 533 -11.56 -16.55 19.09
C GLY A 533 -10.48 -15.50 19.34
N ASP A 534 -9.96 -14.84 18.29
CA ASP A 534 -9.02 -13.76 18.45
C ASP A 534 -9.71 -12.49 18.97
N ASP A 535 -9.00 -11.71 19.77
CA ASP A 535 -9.34 -10.34 20.14
C ASP A 535 -8.77 -9.37 19.10
N VAL A 536 -9.30 -8.16 19.04
CA VAL A 536 -8.74 -7.10 18.16
C VAL A 536 -7.49 -6.52 18.83
N GLU A 537 -6.35 -6.57 18.15
CA GLU A 537 -5.06 -6.08 18.66
C GLU A 537 -4.58 -4.80 17.94
N GLU A 538 -4.83 -4.68 16.64
CA GLU A 538 -4.36 -3.59 15.80
C GLU A 538 -5.14 -2.28 16.09
N ALA A 539 -4.42 -1.15 16.21
CA ALA A 539 -4.96 0.12 16.69
C ALA A 539 -6.12 0.66 15.83
N HIS A 540 -6.02 0.58 14.50
CA HIS A 540 -7.07 1.06 13.59
C HIS A 540 -8.30 0.12 13.57
N MET A 541 -8.11 -1.18 13.79
CA MET A 541 -9.25 -2.08 13.97
C MET A 541 -9.94 -1.83 15.31
N ARG A 542 -9.17 -1.59 16.37
CA ARG A 542 -9.70 -1.23 17.68
C ARG A 542 -10.51 0.06 17.62
N ASN A 543 -9.97 1.11 16.95
CA ASN A 543 -10.68 2.38 16.89
C ASN A 543 -12.01 2.25 16.14
N ARG A 544 -12.03 1.61 14.98
CA ARG A 544 -13.28 1.39 14.23
C ARG A 544 -14.30 0.60 15.03
N GLN A 545 -13.85 -0.43 15.74
CA GLN A 545 -14.74 -1.24 16.56
C GLN A 545 -15.31 -0.46 17.74
N TRP A 546 -14.49 0.22 18.57
CA TRP A 546 -15.00 0.91 19.74
C TRP A 546 -15.88 2.11 19.38
N VAL A 547 -15.56 2.86 18.33
CA VAL A 547 -16.41 3.95 17.85
C VAL A 547 -17.76 3.42 17.38
N SER A 548 -17.75 2.37 16.54
CA SER A 548 -18.98 1.78 16.00
C SER A 548 -19.81 1.08 17.08
N ALA A 549 -19.19 0.32 17.99
CA ALA A 549 -19.89 -0.41 19.04
C ALA A 549 -20.50 0.54 20.09
N TRP A 550 -19.79 1.59 20.48
CA TRP A 550 -20.31 2.61 21.39
C TRP A 550 -21.48 3.38 20.75
N ALA A 551 -21.33 3.79 19.48
CA ALA A 551 -22.38 4.48 18.75
C ALA A 551 -23.61 3.58 18.55
N PHE A 552 -23.41 2.29 18.28
CA PHE A 552 -24.51 1.32 18.18
C PHE A 552 -25.22 1.14 19.52
N GLU A 553 -24.50 0.90 20.62
CA GLU A 553 -25.16 0.72 21.95
C GLU A 553 -26.02 1.92 22.34
N LYS A 554 -25.58 3.13 22.04
CA LYS A 554 -26.32 4.35 22.31
C LYS A 554 -27.45 4.55 21.31
N GLY A 555 -27.17 4.38 20.03
CA GLY A 555 -28.13 4.57 18.94
C GLY A 555 -29.26 3.56 18.94
N GLU A 556 -28.99 2.29 19.29
CA GLU A 556 -30.05 1.27 19.41
C GLU A 556 -31.14 1.65 20.44
N LYS A 557 -30.71 2.15 21.60
CA LYS A 557 -31.63 2.60 22.67
C LYS A 557 -32.55 3.75 22.22
N GLU A 558 -32.12 4.52 21.24
CA GLU A 558 -32.81 5.70 20.72
C GLU A 558 -33.46 5.47 19.35
N GLY A 559 -33.37 4.26 18.79
CA GLY A 559 -33.90 3.92 17.47
C GLY A 559 -33.15 4.59 16.32
N VAL A 560 -31.85 4.89 16.50
CA VAL A 560 -30.98 5.54 15.51
C VAL A 560 -30.25 4.52 14.63
N ILE A 561 -29.82 3.41 15.23
CA ILE A 561 -29.22 2.26 14.53
C ILE A 561 -29.97 1.01 14.99
N GLU A 562 -30.40 0.19 14.06
CA GLU A 562 -31.07 -1.07 14.35
C GLU A 562 -30.24 -2.27 13.90
N LYS A 563 -30.07 -3.28 14.77
CA LYS A 563 -29.58 -4.59 14.37
C LYS A 563 -30.70 -5.38 13.73
N VAL A 564 -30.61 -5.64 12.43
CA VAL A 564 -31.66 -6.29 11.64
C VAL A 564 -31.23 -7.66 11.22
N THR A 565 -32.12 -8.65 11.28
CA THR A 565 -31.87 -9.98 10.71
C THR A 565 -32.79 -10.21 9.51
N ARG A 566 -32.20 -10.51 8.35
CA ARG A 566 -32.93 -10.81 7.12
C ARG A 566 -32.31 -12.07 6.48
N ASP A 567 -33.14 -13.03 6.16
CA ASP A 567 -32.74 -14.33 5.59
C ASP A 567 -31.63 -15.04 6.41
N GLY A 568 -31.70 -14.90 7.73
CA GLY A 568 -30.71 -15.47 8.65
C GLY A 568 -29.36 -14.74 8.71
N LYS A 569 -29.25 -13.57 8.10
CA LYS A 569 -28.06 -12.73 8.06
C LYS A 569 -28.24 -11.46 8.87
N THR A 570 -27.22 -11.05 9.58
CA THR A 570 -27.18 -9.83 10.40
C THR A 570 -26.77 -8.62 9.55
N TYR A 571 -27.41 -7.47 9.83
CA TYR A 571 -27.09 -6.16 9.27
C TYR A 571 -27.28 -5.09 10.34
N PHE A 572 -26.69 -3.91 10.12
CA PHE A 572 -26.88 -2.71 10.93
C PHE A 572 -27.46 -1.61 10.04
N ASP A 573 -28.65 -1.17 10.34
CA ASP A 573 -29.42 -0.23 9.54
C ASP A 573 -29.51 1.12 10.28
N ILE A 574 -29.05 2.21 9.66
CA ILE A 574 -29.05 3.56 10.21
C ILE A 574 -30.37 4.24 9.86
N LYS A 575 -31.18 4.53 10.87
CA LYS A 575 -32.50 5.15 10.71
C LYS A 575 -32.47 6.69 10.78
N ASP A 576 -31.53 7.26 11.52
CA ASP A 576 -31.41 8.71 11.70
C ASP A 576 -29.93 9.16 11.67
N TYR A 577 -29.49 9.55 10.50
CA TYR A 577 -28.11 9.99 10.29
C TYR A 577 -27.78 11.32 11.02
N ALA A 578 -28.75 12.24 11.13
CA ALA A 578 -28.51 13.50 11.83
C ALA A 578 -28.32 13.28 13.34
N LYS A 579 -29.06 12.33 13.89
CA LYS A 579 -28.90 11.96 15.29
C LYS A 579 -27.64 11.13 15.53
N LEU A 580 -27.25 10.28 14.59
CA LEU A 580 -25.97 9.57 14.64
C LEU A 580 -24.78 10.54 14.60
N ARG A 581 -24.84 11.61 13.79
CA ARG A 581 -23.86 12.70 13.85
C ARG A 581 -23.74 13.28 15.26
N SER A 582 -24.89 13.50 15.95
CA SER A 582 -24.86 14.00 17.30
C SER A 582 -24.24 13.02 18.29
N ILE A 583 -24.47 11.72 18.11
CA ILE A 583 -23.86 10.64 18.90
C ILE A 583 -22.35 10.62 18.70
N PHE A 584 -21.85 10.72 17.46
CA PHE A 584 -20.41 10.86 17.18
C PHE A 584 -19.83 12.12 17.81
N GLY A 585 -20.56 13.24 17.81
CA GLY A 585 -20.15 14.48 18.48
C GLY A 585 -20.01 14.33 19.99
N GLU A 586 -20.91 13.61 20.65
CA GLU A 586 -20.81 13.33 22.08
C GLU A 586 -19.57 12.46 22.39
N LEU A 587 -19.34 11.43 21.58
CA LEU A 587 -18.19 10.56 21.71
C LEU A 587 -16.88 11.31 21.45
N LEU A 588 -16.83 12.17 20.42
CA LEU A 588 -15.70 13.04 20.13
C LEU A 588 -15.35 13.96 21.31
N LYS A 589 -16.38 14.58 21.91
CA LYS A 589 -16.21 15.43 23.09
C LYS A 589 -15.58 14.67 24.26
N GLU A 590 -16.05 13.46 24.53
CA GLU A 590 -15.53 12.62 25.61
C GLU A 590 -14.09 12.13 25.30
N THR A 591 -13.85 11.70 24.06
CA THR A 591 -12.51 11.25 23.62
C THR A 591 -11.49 12.38 23.73
N GLN A 592 -11.86 13.59 23.34
CA GLN A 592 -11.00 14.76 23.49
C GLN A 592 -10.78 15.10 24.98
N ARG A 593 -11.82 15.02 25.83
CA ARG A 593 -11.65 15.20 27.28
C ARG A 593 -10.61 14.23 27.85
N ILE A 594 -10.75 12.94 27.55
CA ILE A 594 -9.83 11.89 27.99
C ILE A 594 -8.38 12.23 27.59
N LYS A 595 -8.18 12.65 26.34
CA LYS A 595 -6.87 13.06 25.85
C LYS A 595 -6.35 14.30 26.56
N SER A 596 -7.18 15.34 26.66
CA SER A 596 -6.80 16.65 27.21
C SER A 596 -6.47 16.61 28.71
N GLU A 597 -7.14 15.74 29.44
CA GLU A 597 -6.97 15.56 30.89
C GLU A 597 -6.02 14.42 31.26
N GLY A 598 -5.60 13.61 30.29
CA GLY A 598 -4.74 12.45 30.53
C GLY A 598 -5.42 11.34 31.33
N ASP A 599 -6.75 11.16 31.16
CA ASP A 599 -7.57 10.22 31.93
C ASP A 599 -7.37 8.77 31.45
N TYR A 600 -6.32 8.12 31.97
CA TYR A 600 -6.02 6.72 31.63
C TYR A 600 -7.17 5.76 31.91
N THR A 601 -7.87 5.95 33.04
CA THR A 601 -8.93 5.03 33.46
C THR A 601 -10.12 5.07 32.51
N ALA A 602 -10.49 6.26 32.02
CA ALA A 602 -11.56 6.40 31.05
C ALA A 602 -11.13 5.86 29.67
N ALA A 603 -9.85 6.08 29.26
CA ALA A 603 -9.30 5.49 28.03
C ALA A 603 -9.34 3.96 28.07
N GLU A 604 -8.85 3.36 29.17
CA GLU A 604 -8.92 1.91 29.38
C GLU A 604 -10.35 1.38 29.31
N ALA A 605 -11.29 2.02 30.03
CA ALA A 605 -12.69 1.60 30.03
C ALA A 605 -13.35 1.67 28.64
N LEU A 606 -13.02 2.69 27.85
CA LEU A 606 -13.56 2.86 26.51
C LEU A 606 -12.98 1.82 25.54
N VAL A 607 -11.66 1.67 25.49
CA VAL A 607 -11.00 0.75 24.55
C VAL A 607 -11.27 -0.71 24.93
N GLU A 608 -11.08 -1.10 26.18
CA GLU A 608 -11.31 -2.49 26.63
C GLU A 608 -12.80 -2.85 26.61
N GLY A 609 -13.68 -1.88 26.88
CA GLY A 609 -15.12 -2.10 26.89
C GLY A 609 -15.71 -2.32 25.49
N TYR A 610 -15.19 -1.65 24.47
CA TYR A 610 -15.81 -1.63 23.14
C TYR A 610 -14.85 -2.04 22.00
N GLY A 611 -13.53 -1.90 22.15
CA GLY A 611 -12.58 -2.02 21.03
C GLY A 611 -11.82 -3.34 20.95
N VAL A 612 -11.85 -4.16 22.00
CA VAL A 612 -10.99 -5.37 22.10
C VAL A 612 -11.78 -6.64 21.83
N LYS A 613 -12.91 -6.82 22.53
CA LYS A 613 -13.69 -8.05 22.44
C LYS A 613 -14.59 -8.09 21.21
N VAL A 614 -14.56 -9.20 20.52
CA VAL A 614 -15.35 -9.44 19.31
C VAL A 614 -16.63 -10.20 19.65
N ASP A 615 -17.75 -9.78 19.05
CA ASP A 615 -18.98 -10.60 19.06
C ASP A 615 -18.74 -11.86 18.25
N GLN A 616 -18.59 -12.99 18.94
CA GLN A 616 -18.22 -14.27 18.34
C GLN A 616 -19.29 -14.84 17.41
N GLU A 617 -20.56 -14.50 17.62
CA GLU A 617 -21.65 -14.97 16.73
C GLU A 617 -21.62 -14.17 15.41
N ILE A 618 -21.46 -12.85 15.48
CA ILE A 618 -21.26 -12.01 14.29
C ILE A 618 -19.98 -12.43 13.56
N HIS A 619 -18.89 -12.68 14.28
CA HIS A 619 -17.61 -13.07 13.67
C HIS A 619 -17.74 -14.37 12.87
N LYS A 620 -18.33 -15.41 13.46
CA LYS A 620 -18.58 -16.68 12.74
C LYS A 620 -19.45 -16.48 11.51
N GLU A 621 -20.52 -15.71 11.65
CA GLU A 621 -21.43 -15.37 10.54
C GLU A 621 -20.66 -14.66 9.41
N VAL A 622 -19.87 -13.65 9.75
CA VAL A 622 -19.06 -12.89 8.77
C VAL A 622 -18.08 -13.78 8.03
N LEU A 623 -17.37 -14.64 8.73
CA LEU A 623 -16.45 -15.59 8.10
C LEU A 623 -17.18 -16.56 7.17
N GLN A 624 -18.30 -17.13 7.61
CA GLN A 624 -19.13 -18.03 6.79
C GLN A 624 -19.66 -17.31 5.53
N ARG A 625 -20.16 -16.09 5.68
CA ARG A 625 -20.63 -15.27 4.54
C ARG A 625 -19.52 -14.91 3.58
N ASN A 626 -18.28 -14.75 4.09
CA ASN A 626 -17.11 -14.42 3.27
C ASN A 626 -16.55 -15.62 2.49
N GLU A 627 -16.80 -16.87 2.91
CA GLU A 627 -16.31 -18.09 2.24
C GLU A 627 -16.68 -18.16 0.74
N GLN A 628 -17.84 -17.64 0.36
CA GLN A 628 -18.29 -17.63 -1.04
C GLN A 628 -17.43 -16.77 -1.96
N PHE A 629 -16.65 -15.83 -1.43
CA PHE A 629 -15.89 -14.87 -2.22
C PHE A 629 -14.46 -15.32 -2.50
N GLN A 630 -14.06 -16.53 -2.28
CA GLN A 630 -12.77 -17.16 -2.62
C GLN A 630 -11.65 -16.17 -3.01
N SER A 631 -11.47 -15.09 -2.23
CA SER A 631 -10.46 -14.08 -2.50
C SER A 631 -9.17 -14.48 -1.81
N ALA A 632 -8.08 -14.52 -2.56
CA ALA A 632 -6.76 -14.73 -1.98
C ALA A 632 -6.49 -13.69 -0.88
N PRO A 633 -5.90 -14.10 0.26
CA PRO A 633 -5.68 -13.22 1.42
C PRO A 633 -4.64 -12.12 1.17
N TYR A 634 -3.71 -12.34 0.24
CA TYR A 634 -2.65 -11.40 -0.06
C TYR A 634 -2.79 -10.86 -1.48
N SER A 635 -2.46 -9.59 -1.67
CA SER A 635 -2.49 -8.96 -2.98
C SER A 635 -1.23 -8.13 -3.22
N GLY A 636 -0.90 -7.96 -4.50
CA GLY A 636 0.19 -7.08 -4.93
C GLY A 636 0.00 -6.71 -6.39
N PHE A 637 0.90 -5.89 -6.92
CA PHE A 637 0.68 -5.20 -8.17
C PHE A 637 1.67 -5.58 -9.27
N VAL A 638 1.19 -5.52 -10.51
CA VAL A 638 2.03 -5.24 -11.67
C VAL A 638 2.10 -3.73 -11.85
N ASN A 639 3.30 -3.22 -12.16
CA ASN A 639 3.50 -1.81 -12.43
C ASN A 639 3.01 -1.44 -13.83
N PRO A 640 2.41 -0.25 -14.04
CA PRO A 640 2.30 0.33 -15.36
C PRO A 640 3.67 0.47 -16.03
N VAL A 641 3.73 0.32 -17.34
CA VAL A 641 4.97 0.40 -18.11
C VAL A 641 5.04 1.76 -18.80
N LEU A 642 6.11 2.50 -18.50
CA LEU A 642 6.40 3.79 -19.12
C LEU A 642 7.24 3.58 -20.38
N VAL A 643 6.63 3.81 -21.56
CA VAL A 643 7.26 3.55 -22.86
C VAL A 643 7.66 4.86 -23.52
N PRO A 644 8.96 5.19 -23.62
CA PRO A 644 9.39 6.41 -24.27
C PRO A 644 9.27 6.30 -25.80
N GLU A 645 8.74 7.35 -26.42
CA GLU A 645 8.81 7.57 -27.86
C GLU A 645 9.96 8.52 -28.16
N THR A 646 10.75 8.19 -29.18
CA THR A 646 11.95 8.98 -29.54
C THR A 646 11.87 9.46 -30.99
N ASN A 647 12.47 10.62 -31.24
CA ASN A 647 12.71 11.11 -32.61
C ASN A 647 13.96 10.44 -33.21
N ASP A 648 14.29 10.78 -34.44
CA ASP A 648 15.45 10.23 -35.17
C ASP A 648 16.80 10.56 -34.51
N ALA A 649 16.87 11.59 -33.67
CA ALA A 649 18.04 11.95 -32.87
C ALA A 649 18.15 11.17 -31.54
N GLY A 650 17.18 10.30 -31.24
CA GLY A 650 17.10 9.54 -30.00
C GLY A 650 16.59 10.33 -28.79
N GLU A 651 16.04 11.52 -29.01
CA GLU A 651 15.47 12.34 -27.94
C GLU A 651 14.03 11.92 -27.64
N ILE A 652 13.68 11.80 -26.36
CA ILE A 652 12.32 11.45 -25.92
C ILE A 652 11.38 12.61 -26.26
N THR A 653 10.33 12.32 -27.03
CA THR A 653 9.29 13.27 -27.47
C THR A 653 7.97 13.06 -26.77
N ALA A 654 7.70 11.84 -26.27
CA ALA A 654 6.53 11.49 -25.47
C ALA A 654 6.85 10.26 -24.61
N ILE A 655 6.06 10.03 -23.57
CA ILE A 655 6.11 8.79 -22.78
C ILE A 655 4.69 8.28 -22.62
N LYS A 656 4.42 7.10 -23.16
CA LYS A 656 3.12 6.42 -23.05
C LYS A 656 3.09 5.55 -21.79
N VAL A 657 1.95 5.58 -21.11
CA VAL A 657 1.65 4.65 -20.02
C VAL A 657 0.90 3.45 -20.64
N THR A 658 1.44 2.25 -20.44
CA THR A 658 0.77 1.02 -20.88
C THR A 658 0.63 0.07 -19.68
N GLN A 659 -0.30 -0.88 -19.79
CA GLN A 659 -0.48 -1.92 -18.77
C GLN A 659 0.17 -3.21 -19.26
N PRO A 660 0.86 -3.96 -18.37
CA PRO A 660 1.39 -5.27 -18.73
C PRO A 660 0.23 -6.26 -18.97
N ASP A 661 0.42 -7.22 -19.90
CA ASP A 661 -0.60 -8.22 -20.20
C ASP A 661 -0.92 -9.10 -19.00
N ASN A 662 0.12 -9.52 -18.28
CA ASN A 662 0.00 -10.38 -17.10
C ASN A 662 1.25 -10.31 -16.23
N PHE A 663 1.18 -10.92 -15.03
CA PHE A 663 2.27 -10.94 -14.08
C PHE A 663 3.54 -11.62 -14.60
N VAL A 664 3.39 -12.75 -15.29
CA VAL A 664 4.54 -13.53 -15.80
C VAL A 664 5.31 -12.74 -16.86
N SER A 665 4.61 -12.08 -17.79
CA SER A 665 5.26 -11.29 -18.84
C SER A 665 6.10 -10.17 -18.23
N GLN A 666 5.55 -9.43 -17.25
CA GLN A 666 6.30 -8.37 -16.57
C GLN A 666 7.54 -8.90 -15.83
N MET A 667 7.42 -10.03 -15.12
CA MET A 667 8.56 -10.59 -14.39
C MET A 667 9.67 -11.06 -15.32
N ILE A 668 9.32 -11.67 -16.45
CA ILE A 668 10.29 -12.08 -17.49
C ILE A 668 10.93 -10.86 -18.16
N ASP A 669 10.15 -9.82 -18.46
CA ASP A 669 10.69 -8.59 -19.04
C ASP A 669 11.63 -7.86 -18.07
N TYR A 670 11.30 -7.82 -16.79
CA TYR A 670 12.19 -7.27 -15.75
C TYR A 670 13.49 -8.07 -15.65
N SER A 671 13.42 -9.39 -15.73
CA SER A 671 14.63 -10.24 -15.69
C SER A 671 15.54 -10.05 -16.89
N LYS A 672 15.00 -9.66 -18.04
CA LYS A 672 15.79 -9.34 -19.25
C LYS A 672 16.40 -7.94 -19.18
N GLN A 673 15.66 -6.96 -18.65
CA GLN A 673 16.04 -5.55 -18.72
C GLN A 673 16.87 -5.08 -17.52
N TYR A 674 16.64 -5.65 -16.32
CA TYR A 674 17.21 -5.18 -15.05
C TYR A 674 18.02 -6.25 -14.32
N ASN A 675 18.77 -7.05 -15.09
CA ASN A 675 19.61 -8.13 -14.57
C ASN A 675 21.07 -7.65 -14.46
N PHE A 676 21.32 -6.74 -13.53
CA PHE A 676 22.64 -6.10 -13.36
C PHE A 676 23.52 -6.75 -12.30
N LEU A 677 22.98 -7.67 -11.49
CA LEU A 677 23.76 -8.35 -10.47
C LEU A 677 24.17 -9.76 -10.91
N PRO A 678 25.38 -10.21 -10.52
CA PRO A 678 25.77 -11.61 -10.63
C PRO A 678 24.85 -12.50 -9.76
N GLU A 679 24.94 -13.81 -9.96
CA GLU A 679 24.13 -14.77 -9.19
C GLU A 679 24.57 -14.87 -7.72
N VAL A 680 25.82 -14.55 -7.45
CA VAL A 680 26.41 -14.53 -6.12
C VAL A 680 27.16 -13.22 -5.92
N ASN A 681 26.81 -12.49 -4.87
CA ASN A 681 27.35 -11.18 -4.54
C ASN A 681 28.28 -11.16 -3.33
#